data_9822e25ff02d8176553520138d4cbd5b
#
_entry.id   9822e25ff02d8176553520138d4cbd5b
#
_cell.length_a   1.000
_cell.length_b   1.000
_cell.length_c   1.000
_cell.angle_alpha   90.00
_cell.angle_beta   90.00
_cell.angle_gamma   90.00
#
_symmetry.space_group_name_H-M   'P 1'
#
loop_
_entity.id
_entity.type
_entity.pdbx_description
1 polymer ?
#
loop_
_entity_poly.entity_id
_entity_poly.type
_entity_poly.pdbx_seq_one_letter_code
_entity_poly.pdbx_strand_id
1 'polypeptide(L)'
;MSATALARQLSNRPLHLLLATCVLGTLLSIGVEIVSLPKPAAAKTGGLGYTAITPCRVADTRLDLRGRFVQDGAFRDLQVTGTGQQFATQGGTPGGCSVPVGAAAAEVTITAVGPVGSGFLRAFPTGAQSTTSTFVSYSTGQSVSNTGTLALAVGSTANLRIQNFIGASDFVIEIQGYYQESGGSGYAPVQPCRVVDTRIQPSRPTVINETGTFAPGNQRSFQVSGTGQQFAAQGGAASGCGIPAGTTAVELSITAVGPSGNGFIRAFPHGQSAPNATFLSYSAGEGVTNTGTVTLTGGRSGVDLSVLNLGASTNIVIDVFGFFIPGAGSRYIPVPPCRVLDTRTAGVAFVPKGVRSLQVGGIFVGFASQGASNPKGCGVAERAQAVEVSLTAVTPASTGFLRAAPAGSSSLPIATALNYVAGKSITNTASLPLGEFGRHDLTLQNFSGATNLVIDVQGYFAATSLPEQNAMESMDLGDLTSCAVNAFGFAACWGRGPLGNGESFSSTQPRLVSRGGFGLAGVVQIALGTAHSCALIGDGSVHCWGFDTIGELGTASPPGVVGTTLTPGLAMPGVGGVQIAVGGRTTCVLMEDTTVRCWGAGESGQLGNNSTLNTRSFTTLKTVVRNSAGTLELIPLTGVGQVELGAQHGCALMLNGTVQCWGLGSSGQLGAGGVTSSFVPRPVPNLFGVTQIAAGDNHNCALLANGSITCWGANISSQLGDNSSVNRLTPTLLRLEFTLQISAGASHSCASSVDGIRCWGANSQGQLGNGTLVPRRSPGSPFGRNQIQVSTGGSHSCSLLVTGVLSCWGKNNLGQVGDGQFLDRSLAVPVSGIVS
;
A
#
# COMPACT_ATOMS: atom_id res chain seq x y z
N MET A 1 -51.63 -32.14 -3.62
CA MET A 1 -52.32 -30.86 -3.88
C MET A 1 -51.48 -29.78 -3.22
N SER A 2 -50.97 -28.88 -3.96
CA SER A 2 -49.83 -28.01 -3.61
C SER A 2 -50.28 -26.81 -2.75
N ALA A 3 -49.37 -26.37 -1.90
CA ALA A 3 -49.49 -25.29 -0.91
C ALA A 3 -49.69 -23.85 -1.50
N THR A 4 -50.15 -23.72 -2.73
CA THR A 4 -50.27 -22.44 -3.44
C THR A 4 -51.73 -21.88 -3.52
N ALA A 5 -52.68 -22.53 -2.90
CA ALA A 5 -54.10 -22.14 -2.97
C ALA A 5 -54.66 -21.39 -1.74
N LEU A 6 -53.81 -21.17 -0.68
CA LEU A 6 -54.32 -20.56 0.58
C LEU A 6 -53.88 -19.11 0.83
N ALA A 7 -53.18 -18.49 -0.12
CA ALA A 7 -52.61 -17.15 0.04
C ALA A 7 -53.43 -16.01 -0.59
N ARG A 8 -54.66 -16.26 -1.07
CA ARG A 8 -55.45 -15.24 -1.81
C ARG A 8 -56.77 -14.82 -1.16
N GLN A 9 -57.05 -15.18 0.10
CA GLN A 9 -58.34 -14.89 0.73
C GLN A 9 -58.29 -14.25 2.14
N LEU A 10 -57.23 -13.53 2.53
CA LEU A 10 -57.23 -12.80 3.79
C LEU A 10 -56.62 -11.37 3.62
N SER A 11 -57.25 -10.60 2.75
CA SER A 11 -57.05 -9.14 2.77
C SER A 11 -58.38 -8.45 3.07
N ASN A 12 -58.71 -8.30 4.35
CA ASN A 12 -59.56 -7.24 4.93
C ASN A 12 -60.04 -7.65 6.30
N ARG A 13 -59.31 -7.25 7.34
CA ARG A 13 -59.83 -6.87 8.69
C ARG A 13 -58.64 -6.73 9.68
N PRO A 14 -58.74 -5.85 10.68
CA PRO A 14 -57.64 -5.44 11.58
C PRO A 14 -57.43 -6.49 12.68
N LEU A 15 -56.62 -7.50 12.41
CA LEU A 15 -56.24 -8.51 13.39
C LEU A 15 -54.71 -8.75 13.45
N HIS A 16 -53.93 -7.82 12.91
CA HIS A 16 -52.47 -7.97 12.86
C HIS A 16 -51.73 -7.35 14.06
N LEU A 17 -52.43 -6.68 15.00
CA LEU A 17 -51.69 -6.06 16.12
C LEU A 17 -51.59 -6.98 17.36
N LEU A 18 -52.39 -8.04 17.46
CA LEU A 18 -52.37 -8.96 18.60
C LEU A 18 -51.48 -10.21 18.40
N LEU A 19 -51.15 -10.59 17.16
CA LEU A 19 -50.22 -11.69 16.90
C LEU A 19 -48.73 -11.27 16.93
N ALA A 20 -48.42 -10.00 16.71
CA ALA A 20 -47.04 -9.52 16.78
C ALA A 20 -46.50 -9.42 18.23
N THR A 21 -47.39 -9.22 19.21
CA THR A 21 -46.99 -9.20 20.63
C THR A 21 -46.85 -10.57 21.27
N CYS A 22 -47.50 -11.60 20.76
CA CYS A 22 -47.32 -12.98 21.26
C CYS A 22 -46.07 -13.68 20.70
N VAL A 23 -45.61 -13.34 19.47
CA VAL A 23 -44.39 -13.92 18.90
C VAL A 23 -43.10 -13.28 19.47
N LEU A 24 -43.18 -11.99 19.90
CA LEU A 24 -42.07 -11.35 20.61
C LEU A 24 -41.97 -11.82 22.09
N GLY A 25 -43.03 -12.24 22.70
CA GLY A 25 -43.04 -12.70 24.10
C GLY A 25 -42.48 -14.10 24.32
N THR A 26 -42.47 -14.96 23.30
CA THR A 26 -41.98 -16.34 23.40
C THR A 26 -40.52 -16.50 22.93
N LEU A 27 -39.93 -15.47 22.32
CA LEU A 27 -38.50 -15.44 21.96
C LEU A 27 -37.61 -14.87 23.08
N LEU A 28 -38.19 -14.33 24.16
CA LEU A 28 -37.40 -13.81 25.31
C LEU A 28 -37.12 -14.86 26.40
N SER A 29 -37.58 -16.09 26.25
CA SER A 29 -37.36 -17.15 27.25
C SER A 29 -36.45 -18.28 26.82
N ILE A 30 -35.89 -18.26 25.60
CA ILE A 30 -34.77 -19.10 25.21
C ILE A 30 -33.54 -18.20 25.24
N GLY A 31 -32.72 -18.30 26.30
CA GLY A 31 -31.43 -17.63 26.44
C GLY A 31 -30.47 -18.10 25.33
N VAL A 32 -30.66 -17.57 24.15
CA VAL A 32 -29.57 -17.52 23.16
C VAL A 32 -28.73 -16.32 23.53
N GLU A 33 -27.66 -16.52 24.26
CA GLU A 33 -26.56 -15.58 24.31
C GLU A 33 -26.14 -15.35 22.84
N ILE A 34 -26.54 -14.21 22.29
CA ILE A 34 -25.90 -13.66 21.11
C ILE A 34 -24.50 -13.32 21.58
N VAL A 35 -23.57 -14.29 21.48
CA VAL A 35 -22.15 -14.00 21.53
C VAL A 35 -21.92 -13.03 20.38
N SER A 36 -21.86 -11.73 20.71
CA SER A 36 -21.39 -10.72 19.79
C SER A 36 -19.97 -11.13 19.43
N LEU A 37 -19.77 -11.67 18.22
CA LEU A 37 -18.46 -11.89 17.67
C LEU A 37 -17.67 -10.57 17.85
N PRO A 38 -16.48 -10.58 18.44
CA PRO A 38 -15.69 -9.39 18.57
C PRO A 38 -15.48 -8.86 17.16
N LYS A 39 -15.96 -7.63 16.93
CA LYS A 39 -15.75 -6.90 15.71
C LYS A 39 -14.23 -6.86 15.49
N PRO A 40 -13.68 -7.28 14.32
CA PRO A 40 -12.25 -7.06 14.08
C PRO A 40 -12.00 -5.59 14.36
N ALA A 41 -10.95 -5.31 15.11
CA ALA A 41 -10.59 -3.94 15.47
C ALA A 41 -10.50 -3.15 14.15
N ALA A 42 -11.42 -2.22 13.96
CA ALA A 42 -11.32 -1.24 12.89
C ALA A 42 -9.92 -0.62 13.05
N ALA A 43 -9.14 -0.55 11.98
CA ALA A 43 -7.86 0.12 11.98
C ALA A 43 -8.09 1.52 12.58
N LYS A 44 -7.62 1.73 13.80
CA LYS A 44 -7.82 2.99 14.51
C LYS A 44 -6.90 4.02 13.89
N THR A 45 -7.41 5.20 13.70
CA THR A 45 -7.00 6.26 12.79
C THR A 45 -5.78 7.10 13.22
N GLY A 46 -5.12 6.77 14.32
CA GLY A 46 -3.85 7.34 14.75
C GLY A 46 -2.81 6.23 14.82
N GLY A 47 -1.76 6.29 14.01
CA GLY A 47 -0.71 5.27 14.03
C GLY A 47 -0.16 5.03 15.44
N LEU A 48 0.33 3.82 15.70
CA LEU A 48 0.75 3.35 17.02
C LEU A 48 2.20 3.72 17.31
N GLY A 49 2.49 4.21 18.52
CA GLY A 49 3.85 4.44 19.00
C GLY A 49 4.44 3.21 19.64
N TYR A 50 5.72 2.94 19.41
CA TYR A 50 6.46 1.83 19.94
C TYR A 50 6.98 2.10 21.37
N THR A 51 6.81 1.14 22.25
CA THR A 51 7.42 1.11 23.57
C THR A 51 8.23 -0.17 23.72
N ALA A 52 9.55 -0.02 23.79
CA ALA A 52 10.45 -1.14 24.00
C ALA A 52 10.36 -1.61 25.46
N ILE A 53 10.47 -2.93 25.67
CA ILE A 53 10.57 -3.53 27.01
C ILE A 53 11.80 -4.43 27.08
N THR A 54 12.22 -4.77 28.30
CA THR A 54 13.17 -5.88 28.47
C THR A 54 12.52 -7.15 27.91
N PRO A 55 13.19 -7.85 26.98
CA PRO A 55 12.62 -9.04 26.34
C PRO A 55 12.08 -10.06 27.34
N CYS A 56 10.85 -10.48 27.17
CA CYS A 56 10.09 -11.22 28.17
C CYS A 56 9.31 -12.37 27.51
N ARG A 57 9.33 -13.53 28.17
CA ARG A 57 8.66 -14.75 27.67
C ARG A 57 7.18 -14.73 28.02
N VAL A 58 6.30 -14.83 27.01
CA VAL A 58 4.84 -14.95 27.21
C VAL A 58 4.36 -16.40 27.12
N ALA A 59 5.05 -17.27 26.37
CA ALA A 59 4.68 -18.67 26.26
C ALA A 59 5.88 -19.58 25.98
N ASP A 60 5.82 -20.81 26.49
CA ASP A 60 6.75 -21.89 26.17
C ASP A 60 5.98 -23.22 26.17
N THR A 61 5.75 -23.80 25.00
CA THR A 61 4.91 -25.00 24.87
C THR A 61 5.52 -26.25 25.52
N ARG A 62 6.81 -26.25 25.82
CA ARG A 62 7.47 -27.31 26.59
C ARG A 62 7.06 -27.30 28.06
N LEU A 63 6.68 -26.13 28.58
CA LEU A 63 6.23 -25.89 29.95
C LEU A 63 4.70 -25.69 30.05
N ASP A 64 4.01 -25.54 28.92
CA ASP A 64 2.56 -25.37 28.84
C ASP A 64 1.87 -26.67 29.23
N LEU A 65 0.92 -26.56 30.15
CA LEU A 65 0.12 -27.69 30.63
C LEU A 65 -0.70 -28.38 29.54
N ARG A 66 -0.91 -27.71 28.38
CA ARG A 66 -1.60 -28.23 27.20
C ARG A 66 -0.72 -29.11 26.31
N GLY A 67 0.60 -29.17 26.62
CA GLY A 67 1.55 -30.01 25.92
C GLY A 67 2.00 -29.49 24.55
N ARG A 68 2.74 -30.34 23.83
CA ARG A 68 3.36 -30.04 22.52
C ARG A 68 2.36 -29.72 21.43
N PHE A 69 2.76 -28.92 20.44
CA PHE A 69 1.99 -28.64 19.23
C PHE A 69 2.16 -29.78 18.21
N VAL A 70 1.30 -30.77 18.25
CA VAL A 70 1.50 -32.06 17.54
C VAL A 70 0.60 -32.30 16.34
N GLN A 71 -0.36 -31.40 16.00
CA GLN A 71 -1.31 -31.65 14.92
C GLN A 71 -1.24 -30.56 13.85
N ASP A 72 -1.36 -30.99 12.58
CA ASP A 72 -1.57 -30.10 11.44
C ASP A 72 -2.87 -29.33 11.61
N GLY A 73 -2.80 -27.99 11.43
CA GLY A 73 -3.92 -27.09 11.63
C GLY A 73 -4.26 -26.76 13.08
N ALA A 74 -3.59 -27.38 14.10
CA ALA A 74 -3.83 -27.05 15.50
C ALA A 74 -3.53 -25.58 15.82
N PHE A 75 -4.37 -24.96 16.66
CA PHE A 75 -4.15 -23.58 17.08
C PHE A 75 -4.15 -23.43 18.60
N ARG A 76 -3.55 -22.34 19.07
CA ARG A 76 -3.59 -21.88 20.46
C ARG A 76 -3.81 -20.39 20.55
N ASP A 77 -4.70 -20.03 21.44
CA ASP A 77 -4.91 -18.65 21.83
C ASP A 77 -4.04 -18.34 23.07
N LEU A 78 -3.31 -17.24 23.03
CA LEU A 78 -2.33 -16.83 24.02
C LEU A 78 -2.69 -15.44 24.56
N GLN A 79 -2.46 -15.27 25.86
CA GLN A 79 -2.46 -13.95 26.49
C GLN A 79 -1.09 -13.30 26.27
N VAL A 80 -1.08 -12.09 25.71
CA VAL A 80 0.13 -11.27 25.49
C VAL A 80 0.07 -10.00 26.35
N THR A 81 -1.12 -9.45 26.56
CA THR A 81 -1.35 -8.18 27.26
C THR A 81 -1.90 -8.36 28.68
N GLY A 82 -1.66 -7.37 29.53
CA GLY A 82 -2.15 -7.35 30.92
C GLY A 82 -1.32 -8.21 31.86
N THR A 83 -1.96 -8.61 32.97
CA THR A 83 -1.35 -9.43 34.03
C THR A 83 -2.28 -10.63 34.33
N GLY A 84 -1.75 -11.69 34.95
CA GLY A 84 -2.59 -12.79 35.39
C GLY A 84 -1.91 -14.16 35.43
N GLN A 85 -2.62 -15.16 35.97
CA GLN A 85 -2.17 -16.55 36.09
C GLN A 85 -2.01 -17.26 34.73
N GLN A 86 -2.68 -16.77 33.70
CA GLN A 86 -2.64 -17.37 32.36
C GLN A 86 -1.21 -17.43 31.78
N PHE A 87 -0.37 -16.44 32.08
CA PHE A 87 1.04 -16.46 31.66
C PHE A 87 1.81 -17.68 32.20
N ALA A 88 1.64 -18.02 33.47
CA ALA A 88 2.26 -19.21 34.06
C ALA A 88 1.70 -20.48 33.41
N THR A 89 0.38 -20.55 33.16
CA THR A 89 -0.28 -21.71 32.54
C THR A 89 0.25 -21.99 31.13
N GLN A 90 0.56 -20.97 30.36
CA GLN A 90 1.11 -21.11 29.00
C GLN A 90 2.65 -21.20 28.97
N GLY A 91 3.30 -21.36 30.12
CA GLY A 91 4.76 -21.51 30.27
C GLY A 91 5.53 -20.18 30.16
N GLY A 92 4.87 -19.06 30.30
CA GLY A 92 5.45 -17.72 30.27
C GLY A 92 5.90 -17.21 31.65
N THR A 93 6.36 -15.97 31.68
CA THR A 93 6.77 -15.25 32.89
C THR A 93 5.57 -15.03 33.81
N PRO A 94 5.57 -15.53 35.04
CA PRO A 94 4.49 -15.29 35.97
C PRO A 94 4.21 -13.79 36.16
N GLY A 95 2.94 -13.38 36.05
CA GLY A 95 2.53 -11.98 36.14
C GLY A 95 2.54 -11.21 34.80
N GLY A 96 3.11 -11.80 33.73
CA GLY A 96 3.11 -11.20 32.39
C GLY A 96 4.32 -10.33 32.09
N CYS A 97 4.32 -9.69 30.94
CA CYS A 97 5.43 -8.94 30.36
C CYS A 97 5.25 -7.40 30.39
N SER A 98 4.39 -6.88 31.25
CA SER A 98 4.09 -5.44 31.34
C SER A 98 3.55 -4.81 30.06
N VAL A 99 2.97 -5.61 29.16
CA VAL A 99 2.30 -5.11 27.95
C VAL A 99 0.89 -4.64 28.34
N PRO A 100 0.50 -3.38 28.12
CA PRO A 100 -0.82 -2.86 28.53
C PRO A 100 -1.96 -3.56 27.81
N VAL A 101 -3.12 -3.67 28.45
CA VAL A 101 -4.35 -4.28 27.85
C VAL A 101 -4.79 -3.55 26.58
N GLY A 102 -4.47 -2.24 26.45
CA GLY A 102 -4.78 -1.43 25.27
C GLY A 102 -3.75 -1.52 24.12
N ALA A 103 -2.70 -2.32 24.24
CA ALA A 103 -1.74 -2.50 23.15
C ALA A 103 -2.43 -3.14 21.94
N ALA A 104 -2.26 -2.52 20.78
CA ALA A 104 -2.91 -2.96 19.53
C ALA A 104 -2.00 -3.86 18.67
N ALA A 105 -0.67 -3.84 18.92
CA ALA A 105 0.29 -4.75 18.32
C ALA A 105 1.46 -4.98 19.28
N ALA A 106 2.20 -6.07 19.07
CA ALA A 106 3.42 -6.36 19.80
C ALA A 106 4.49 -6.90 18.86
N GLU A 107 5.73 -6.54 19.15
CA GLU A 107 6.88 -7.17 18.50
C GLU A 107 7.20 -8.49 19.19
N VAL A 108 7.10 -9.56 18.44
CA VAL A 108 7.09 -10.93 18.95
C VAL A 108 8.20 -11.74 18.29
N THR A 109 9.04 -12.39 19.10
CA THR A 109 9.94 -13.45 18.62
C THR A 109 9.27 -14.80 18.85
N ILE A 110 9.10 -15.59 17.80
CA ILE A 110 8.65 -16.98 17.90
C ILE A 110 9.79 -17.91 17.48
N THR A 111 10.17 -18.80 18.39
CA THR A 111 11.19 -19.82 18.16
C THR A 111 10.55 -21.20 18.08
N ALA A 112 10.68 -21.86 16.94
CA ALA A 112 10.39 -23.29 16.82
C ALA A 112 11.56 -24.08 17.46
N VAL A 113 11.27 -24.99 18.41
CA VAL A 113 12.29 -25.68 19.20
C VAL A 113 12.21 -27.20 18.96
N GLY A 114 13.27 -27.79 18.44
CA GLY A 114 13.41 -29.24 18.22
C GLY A 114 12.26 -29.82 17.39
N PRO A 115 11.94 -29.29 16.20
CA PRO A 115 10.84 -29.77 15.40
C PRO A 115 11.08 -31.24 14.96
N VAL A 116 10.02 -32.06 15.00
CA VAL A 116 10.05 -33.47 14.61
C VAL A 116 9.76 -33.65 13.12
N GLY A 117 9.22 -32.61 12.46
CA GLY A 117 8.98 -32.57 11.03
C GLY A 117 9.17 -31.16 10.49
N SER A 118 9.31 -31.02 9.17
CA SER A 118 9.30 -29.68 8.54
C SER A 118 7.88 -29.14 8.53
N GLY A 119 7.72 -27.83 8.76
CA GLY A 119 6.43 -27.18 8.81
C GLY A 119 6.55 -25.66 8.90
N PHE A 120 5.44 -25.02 9.20
CA PHE A 120 5.39 -23.56 9.40
C PHE A 120 4.30 -23.18 10.39
N LEU A 121 4.44 -21.99 10.95
CA LEU A 121 3.50 -21.39 11.88
C LEU A 121 2.96 -20.07 11.34
N ARG A 122 1.66 -19.87 11.52
CA ARG A 122 0.98 -18.59 11.32
C ARG A 122 0.63 -17.99 12.68
N ALA A 123 0.65 -16.63 12.74
CA ALA A 123 0.28 -15.89 13.92
C ALA A 123 -0.60 -14.69 13.53
N PHE A 124 -1.70 -14.48 14.25
CA PHE A 124 -2.71 -13.45 13.94
C PHE A 124 -3.59 -13.18 15.18
N PRO A 125 -4.33 -12.04 15.21
CA PRO A 125 -5.20 -11.69 16.32
C PRO A 125 -6.25 -12.78 16.61
N THR A 126 -6.52 -13.07 17.87
CA THR A 126 -7.58 -14.00 18.25
C THR A 126 -8.93 -13.50 17.74
N GLY A 127 -9.73 -14.42 17.16
CA GLY A 127 -11.02 -14.10 16.55
C GLY A 127 -10.95 -13.66 15.08
N ALA A 128 -9.76 -13.35 14.56
CA ALA A 128 -9.58 -13.11 13.13
C ALA A 128 -9.58 -14.42 12.32
N GLN A 129 -9.90 -14.34 11.02
CA GLN A 129 -9.74 -15.48 10.13
C GLN A 129 -8.26 -15.82 9.94
N SER A 130 -7.96 -17.12 9.73
CA SER A 130 -6.60 -17.57 9.45
C SER A 130 -6.08 -16.89 8.17
N THR A 131 -4.94 -16.25 8.28
CA THR A 131 -4.26 -15.58 7.16
C THR A 131 -3.49 -16.58 6.31
N THR A 132 -3.09 -16.20 5.09
CA THR A 132 -2.17 -17.00 4.25
C THR A 132 -0.71 -16.74 4.59
N SER A 133 -0.44 -15.72 5.41
CA SER A 133 0.91 -15.28 5.79
C SER A 133 1.60 -16.27 6.73
N THR A 134 2.84 -16.61 6.41
CA THR A 134 3.70 -17.45 7.24
C THR A 134 4.55 -16.58 8.15
N PHE A 135 4.51 -16.83 9.47
CA PHE A 135 5.36 -16.13 10.43
C PHE A 135 6.73 -16.80 10.60
N VAL A 136 6.79 -18.11 10.80
CA VAL A 136 8.04 -18.86 10.88
C VAL A 136 7.93 -20.18 10.13
N SER A 137 8.93 -20.50 9.30
CA SER A 137 9.12 -21.81 8.68
C SER A 137 10.24 -22.56 9.40
N TYR A 138 10.07 -23.87 9.59
CA TYR A 138 11.05 -24.69 10.29
C TYR A 138 11.27 -26.04 9.60
N SER A 139 12.44 -26.63 9.83
CA SER A 139 12.84 -27.96 9.31
C SER A 139 13.16 -28.91 10.45
N THR A 140 13.02 -30.22 10.20
CA THR A 140 13.28 -31.28 11.18
C THR A 140 14.59 -31.09 11.93
N GLY A 141 14.54 -31.11 13.25
CA GLY A 141 15.71 -31.04 14.14
C GLY A 141 16.36 -29.67 14.29
N GLN A 142 15.89 -28.65 13.58
CA GLN A 142 16.48 -27.30 13.59
C GLN A 142 15.61 -26.31 14.35
N SER A 143 16.14 -25.72 15.42
CA SER A 143 15.50 -24.59 16.07
C SER A 143 15.70 -23.32 15.24
N VAL A 144 14.59 -22.64 14.94
CA VAL A 144 14.55 -21.43 14.12
C VAL A 144 13.75 -20.35 14.84
N SER A 145 14.30 -19.14 14.90
CA SER A 145 13.61 -17.95 15.44
C SER A 145 13.24 -16.99 14.32
N ASN A 146 12.07 -16.39 14.40
CA ASN A 146 11.69 -15.22 13.61
C ASN A 146 11.06 -14.19 14.53
N THR A 147 11.40 -12.90 14.32
CA THR A 147 10.85 -11.76 15.06
C THR A 147 10.06 -10.89 14.11
N GLY A 148 8.95 -10.33 14.54
CA GLY A 148 8.14 -9.39 13.78
C GLY A 148 6.98 -8.85 14.57
N THR A 149 6.35 -7.81 14.06
CA THR A 149 5.21 -7.17 14.70
C THR A 149 3.91 -7.90 14.35
N LEU A 150 3.16 -8.27 15.35
CA LEU A 150 1.86 -8.92 15.22
C LEU A 150 0.77 -8.05 15.83
N ALA A 151 -0.30 -7.82 15.06
CA ALA A 151 -1.52 -7.21 15.57
C ALA A 151 -2.12 -8.07 16.69
N LEU A 152 -2.72 -7.42 17.70
CA LEU A 152 -3.36 -8.06 18.84
C LEU A 152 -4.87 -7.80 18.85
N ALA A 153 -5.64 -8.74 19.35
CA ALA A 153 -7.07 -8.54 19.59
C ALA A 153 -7.25 -7.69 20.86
N VAL A 154 -7.58 -6.40 20.69
CA VAL A 154 -7.78 -5.46 21.79
C VAL A 154 -9.05 -5.82 22.56
N GLY A 155 -8.98 -5.79 23.91
CA GLY A 155 -10.12 -6.08 24.79
C GLY A 155 -10.40 -7.56 25.03
N SER A 156 -9.60 -8.48 24.48
CA SER A 156 -9.68 -9.91 24.73
C SER A 156 -8.64 -10.35 25.77
N THR A 157 -8.95 -11.34 26.60
CA THR A 157 -7.99 -11.93 27.54
C THR A 157 -6.94 -12.77 26.80
N ALA A 158 -7.30 -13.45 25.72
CA ALA A 158 -6.37 -14.07 24.78
C ALA A 158 -6.36 -13.22 23.51
N ASN A 159 -5.25 -12.62 23.17
CA ASN A 159 -5.13 -11.61 22.13
C ASN A 159 -4.32 -12.03 20.90
N LEU A 160 -3.57 -13.13 20.98
CA LEU A 160 -2.79 -13.67 19.87
C LEU A 160 -3.15 -15.13 19.64
N ARG A 161 -3.43 -15.50 18.39
CA ARG A 161 -3.60 -16.88 17.96
C ARG A 161 -2.37 -17.33 17.17
N ILE A 162 -1.83 -18.47 17.52
CA ILE A 162 -0.84 -19.19 16.72
C ILE A 162 -1.46 -20.47 16.16
N GLN A 163 -1.13 -20.80 14.90
CA GLN A 163 -1.61 -21.99 14.21
C GLN A 163 -0.46 -22.72 13.53
N ASN A 164 -0.28 -24.01 13.86
CA ASN A 164 0.77 -24.84 13.30
C ASN A 164 0.28 -25.66 12.10
N PHE A 165 1.13 -25.80 11.10
CA PHE A 165 0.85 -26.55 9.88
C PHE A 165 1.96 -27.58 9.62
N ILE A 166 1.58 -28.82 9.30
CA ILE A 166 2.40 -29.96 8.89
C ILE A 166 3.17 -30.55 10.08
N GLY A 167 4.42 -30.17 10.32
CA GLY A 167 5.28 -30.82 11.33
C GLY A 167 4.91 -30.51 12.78
N ALA A 168 5.31 -31.36 13.70
CA ALA A 168 5.19 -31.10 15.15
C ALA A 168 6.42 -30.35 15.67
N SER A 169 6.21 -29.34 16.51
CA SER A 169 7.29 -28.55 17.15
C SER A 169 6.86 -28.03 18.52
N ASP A 170 7.81 -27.74 19.39
CA ASP A 170 7.60 -26.84 20.49
C ASP A 170 7.86 -25.40 20.05
N PHE A 171 7.19 -24.44 20.68
CA PHE A 171 7.36 -23.03 20.41
C PHE A 171 7.63 -22.25 21.70
N VAL A 172 8.58 -21.34 21.60
CA VAL A 172 8.85 -20.32 22.62
C VAL A 172 8.46 -18.96 22.03
N ILE A 173 7.70 -18.16 22.77
CA ILE A 173 7.18 -16.88 22.33
C ILE A 173 7.61 -15.81 23.31
N GLU A 174 8.30 -14.80 22.81
CA GLU A 174 8.89 -13.71 23.57
C GLU A 174 8.50 -12.36 22.98
N ILE A 175 8.31 -11.33 23.83
CA ILE A 175 7.94 -9.98 23.43
C ILE A 175 9.15 -9.07 23.61
N GLN A 176 9.44 -8.24 22.61
CA GLN A 176 10.51 -7.25 22.59
C GLN A 176 9.99 -5.83 22.90
N GLY A 177 8.72 -5.58 22.57
CA GLY A 177 8.05 -4.32 22.77
C GLY A 177 6.60 -4.37 22.32
N TYR A 178 5.91 -3.24 22.43
CA TYR A 178 4.52 -3.15 22.03
C TYR A 178 4.18 -1.79 21.42
N TYR A 179 3.07 -1.75 20.70
CA TYR A 179 2.55 -0.58 20.00
C TYR A 179 1.20 -0.17 20.60
N GLN A 180 1.03 1.13 20.92
CA GLN A 180 -0.19 1.69 21.47
C GLN A 180 -0.49 3.09 20.92
N GLU A 181 -1.74 3.56 21.04
CA GLU A 181 -2.19 4.84 20.49
C GLU A 181 -1.54 6.05 21.16
N SER A 182 -1.38 6.02 22.46
CA SER A 182 -0.84 7.14 23.22
C SER A 182 0.60 6.88 23.67
N GLY A 183 1.48 7.85 23.46
CA GLY A 183 2.89 7.75 23.86
C GLY A 183 3.73 6.88 22.90
N GLY A 184 4.88 6.43 23.39
CA GLY A 184 5.83 5.65 22.61
C GLY A 184 6.68 6.46 21.63
N SER A 185 7.61 5.77 20.98
CA SER A 185 8.55 6.34 20.01
C SER A 185 8.04 6.11 18.58
N GLY A 186 8.33 7.04 17.67
CA GLY A 186 8.11 6.85 16.25
C GLY A 186 9.32 6.23 15.58
N TYR A 187 9.08 5.51 14.48
CA TYR A 187 10.09 4.85 13.66
C TYR A 187 10.67 5.79 12.60
N ALA A 188 11.97 5.76 12.42
CA ALA A 188 12.68 6.43 11.34
C ALA A 188 13.48 5.38 10.56
N PRO A 189 13.10 5.05 9.31
CA PRO A 189 13.85 4.12 8.50
C PRO A 189 15.19 4.73 8.07
N VAL A 190 16.20 3.88 7.95
CA VAL A 190 17.48 4.24 7.32
C VAL A 190 17.72 3.33 6.11
N GLN A 191 18.53 3.81 5.16
CA GLN A 191 19.05 2.89 4.15
C GLN A 191 19.81 1.78 4.88
N PRO A 192 19.48 0.49 4.64
CA PRO A 192 20.06 -0.62 5.38
C PRO A 192 21.59 -0.55 5.42
N CYS A 193 22.16 -0.56 6.60
CA CYS A 193 23.56 -0.17 6.86
C CYS A 193 24.21 -1.11 7.86
N ARG A 194 25.47 -1.53 7.58
CA ARG A 194 26.22 -2.43 8.46
C ARG A 194 26.91 -1.68 9.60
N VAL A 195 26.65 -2.11 10.85
CA VAL A 195 27.30 -1.58 12.04
C VAL A 195 28.39 -2.54 12.60
N VAL A 196 28.27 -3.85 12.39
CA VAL A 196 29.20 -4.86 12.88
C VAL A 196 29.47 -5.93 11.82
N ASP A 197 30.73 -6.32 11.65
CA ASP A 197 31.13 -7.53 10.93
C ASP A 197 32.39 -8.13 11.59
N THR A 198 32.21 -9.15 12.42
CA THR A 198 33.31 -9.72 13.20
C THR A 198 34.34 -10.49 12.33
N ARG A 199 34.08 -10.73 11.05
CA ARG A 199 35.03 -11.35 10.11
C ARG A 199 36.10 -10.37 9.65
N ILE A 200 35.82 -9.07 9.70
CA ILE A 200 36.72 -8.01 9.24
C ILE A 200 37.66 -7.68 10.40
N GLN A 201 38.97 -7.90 10.19
CA GLN A 201 39.97 -7.48 11.17
C GLN A 201 40.37 -6.02 10.92
N PRO A 202 40.36 -5.15 11.95
CA PRO A 202 40.79 -3.78 11.79
C PRO A 202 42.29 -3.72 11.45
N SER A 203 42.66 -2.78 10.61
CA SER A 203 44.07 -2.54 10.21
C SER A 203 44.96 -2.03 11.37
N ARG A 204 44.40 -1.71 12.53
CA ARG A 204 45.11 -1.36 13.78
C ARG A 204 44.43 -2.06 14.95
N PRO A 205 45.20 -2.68 15.89
CA PRO A 205 44.64 -3.23 17.10
C PRO A 205 44.06 -2.09 17.94
N THR A 206 42.75 -2.12 18.17
CA THR A 206 42.06 -1.23 19.11
C THR A 206 42.01 -1.86 20.51
N VAL A 207 41.84 -1.05 21.52
CA VAL A 207 41.82 -1.47 22.94
C VAL A 207 40.66 -2.42 23.27
N ILE A 208 39.66 -2.53 22.38
CA ILE A 208 38.51 -3.40 22.50
C ILE A 208 38.50 -4.37 21.29
N ASN A 209 38.76 -5.67 21.54
CA ASN A 209 38.81 -6.72 20.51
C ASN A 209 37.40 -7.19 20.16
N GLU A 210 36.70 -6.45 19.30
CA GLU A 210 35.30 -6.70 18.94
C GLU A 210 35.16 -7.49 17.60
N THR A 211 36.28 -7.80 16.97
CA THR A 211 36.36 -8.64 15.77
C THR A 211 36.86 -10.04 16.07
N GLY A 212 36.83 -10.93 15.07
CA GLY A 212 37.13 -12.35 15.21
C GLY A 212 35.97 -13.19 15.70
N THR A 213 36.17 -14.49 15.68
CA THR A 213 35.16 -15.49 16.03
C THR A 213 34.55 -15.25 17.41
N PHE A 214 33.25 -15.31 17.50
CA PHE A 214 32.46 -15.09 18.71
C PHE A 214 32.35 -16.43 19.48
N ALA A 215 33.16 -16.63 20.50
CA ALA A 215 33.22 -17.88 21.23
C ALA A 215 31.97 -18.14 22.10
N PRO A 216 31.71 -19.39 22.48
CA PRO A 216 30.63 -19.75 23.40
C PRO A 216 30.78 -19.05 24.78
N GLY A 217 29.66 -18.57 25.33
CA GLY A 217 29.61 -17.85 26.61
C GLY A 217 30.16 -16.43 26.53
N ASN A 218 30.69 -16.00 25.40
CA ASN A 218 31.29 -14.67 25.27
C ASN A 218 30.20 -13.60 25.10
N GLN A 219 30.38 -12.46 25.79
CA GLN A 219 29.57 -11.26 25.60
C GLN A 219 30.45 -10.16 24.99
N ARG A 220 29.97 -9.49 23.98
CA ARG A 220 30.60 -8.31 23.37
C ARG A 220 29.63 -7.16 23.32
N SER A 221 30.17 -5.96 23.35
CA SER A 221 29.36 -4.73 23.32
C SER A 221 29.75 -3.88 22.14
N PHE A 222 28.75 -3.33 21.47
CA PHE A 222 28.89 -2.65 20.18
C PHE A 222 28.28 -1.25 20.22
N GLN A 223 28.84 -0.33 19.43
CA GLN A 223 28.23 0.96 19.13
C GLN A 223 27.25 0.77 17.96
N VAL A 224 26.02 1.25 18.14
CA VAL A 224 24.98 1.23 17.10
C VAL A 224 24.51 2.64 16.79
N SER A 225 24.45 3.52 17.76
CA SER A 225 24.02 4.91 17.61
C SER A 225 25.17 5.93 17.73
N GLY A 226 24.95 7.16 17.27
CA GLY A 226 25.92 8.26 17.29
C GLY A 226 26.92 8.18 16.14
N THR A 227 28.07 8.86 16.35
CA THR A 227 29.20 8.91 15.40
C THR A 227 30.49 8.54 16.11
N GLY A 228 31.48 8.02 15.41
CA GLY A 228 32.79 7.71 16.00
C GLY A 228 33.59 6.68 15.22
N GLN A 229 34.88 6.53 15.61
CA GLN A 229 35.78 5.56 14.98
C GLN A 229 35.50 4.11 15.39
N GLN A 230 34.67 3.89 16.41
CA GLN A 230 34.29 2.57 16.90
C GLN A 230 33.61 1.72 15.81
N PHE A 231 32.79 2.31 14.94
CA PHE A 231 32.16 1.61 13.82
C PHE A 231 33.18 0.89 12.91
N ALA A 232 34.25 1.56 12.53
CA ALA A 232 35.30 0.95 11.73
C ALA A 232 36.04 -0.16 12.51
N ALA A 233 36.23 0.01 13.81
CA ALA A 233 36.90 -0.96 14.67
C ALA A 233 36.09 -2.27 14.84
N GLN A 234 34.78 -2.21 14.77
CA GLN A 234 33.87 -3.38 14.84
C GLN A 234 33.49 -3.94 13.44
N GLY A 235 34.13 -3.45 12.38
CA GLY A 235 33.91 -3.91 10.99
C GLY A 235 32.69 -3.32 10.32
N GLY A 236 32.12 -2.23 10.85
CA GLY A 236 30.99 -1.52 10.32
C GLY A 236 31.36 -0.35 9.39
N ALA A 237 30.35 0.39 8.94
CA ALA A 237 30.51 1.60 8.15
C ALA A 237 31.23 2.68 8.98
N ALA A 238 32.37 3.18 8.50
CA ALA A 238 33.24 4.08 9.28
C ALA A 238 32.57 5.38 9.76
N SER A 239 31.56 5.88 9.04
CA SER A 239 30.77 7.06 9.42
C SER A 239 29.58 6.74 10.34
N GLY A 240 29.36 5.46 10.68
CA GLY A 240 28.11 5.00 11.29
C GLY A 240 26.95 4.97 10.30
N CYS A 241 25.75 4.69 10.81
CA CYS A 241 24.54 4.51 10.01
C CYS A 241 23.54 5.67 10.14
N GLY A 242 23.98 6.84 10.59
CA GLY A 242 23.14 8.03 10.73
C GLY A 242 22.14 7.94 11.88
N ILE A 243 22.31 7.02 12.83
CA ILE A 243 21.43 6.84 13.98
C ILE A 243 21.80 7.86 15.06
N PRO A 244 20.91 8.75 15.49
CA PRO A 244 21.23 9.77 16.49
C PRO A 244 21.62 9.18 17.83
N ALA A 245 22.54 9.84 18.54
CA ALA A 245 22.79 9.54 19.94
C ALA A 245 21.52 9.84 20.77
N GLY A 246 21.18 8.95 21.73
CA GLY A 246 19.94 9.07 22.48
C GLY A 246 18.76 8.30 21.91
N THR A 247 18.94 7.58 20.81
CA THR A 247 18.00 6.60 20.29
C THR A 247 17.68 5.55 21.34
N THR A 248 16.38 5.27 21.55
CA THR A 248 15.91 4.35 22.61
C THR A 248 15.84 2.90 22.17
N ALA A 249 15.63 2.65 20.88
CA ALA A 249 15.61 1.32 20.30
C ALA A 249 15.98 1.37 18.82
N VAL A 250 16.47 0.27 18.28
CA VAL A 250 16.91 0.13 16.91
C VAL A 250 16.35 -1.16 16.33
N GLU A 251 15.88 -1.12 15.10
CA GLU A 251 15.59 -2.32 14.32
C GLU A 251 16.86 -2.76 13.60
N LEU A 252 17.30 -3.97 13.89
CA LEU A 252 18.53 -4.53 13.34
C LEU A 252 18.36 -6.01 12.98
N SER A 253 19.15 -6.47 12.03
CA SER A 253 19.34 -7.90 11.80
C SER A 253 20.67 -8.35 12.43
N ILE A 254 20.65 -9.55 13.01
CA ILE A 254 21.86 -10.28 13.40
C ILE A 254 21.95 -11.53 12.53
N THR A 255 23.08 -11.68 11.86
CA THR A 255 23.40 -12.86 11.07
C THR A 255 24.52 -13.66 11.75
N ALA A 256 24.26 -14.92 12.09
CA ALA A 256 25.31 -15.87 12.41
C ALA A 256 25.96 -16.40 11.13
N VAL A 257 27.27 -16.35 11.02
CA VAL A 257 28.01 -16.71 9.80
C VAL A 257 28.99 -17.83 10.09
N GLY A 258 28.80 -18.99 9.42
CA GLY A 258 29.66 -20.15 9.53
C GLY A 258 29.80 -20.69 10.95
N PRO A 259 28.71 -20.91 11.71
CA PRO A 259 28.79 -21.44 13.05
C PRO A 259 29.36 -22.85 13.05
N SER A 260 30.23 -23.15 14.04
CA SER A 260 30.89 -24.46 14.18
C SER A 260 29.97 -25.55 14.74
N GLY A 261 28.83 -25.19 15.27
CA GLY A 261 27.81 -26.07 15.85
C GLY A 261 26.50 -25.32 16.09
N ASN A 262 25.56 -25.93 16.78
CA ASN A 262 24.30 -25.33 17.14
C ASN A 262 24.45 -24.33 18.29
N GLY A 263 23.65 -23.28 18.30
CA GLY A 263 23.66 -22.26 19.34
C GLY A 263 22.57 -21.20 19.14
N PHE A 264 22.65 -20.19 19.98
CA PHE A 264 21.74 -19.03 19.89
C PHE A 264 22.41 -17.76 20.43
N ILE A 265 21.88 -16.63 19.99
CA ILE A 265 22.33 -15.28 20.32
C ILE A 265 21.24 -14.56 21.10
N ARG A 266 21.66 -13.81 22.13
CA ARG A 266 20.84 -12.82 22.83
C ARG A 266 21.36 -11.43 22.55
N ALA A 267 20.48 -10.46 22.33
CA ALA A 267 20.80 -9.05 22.11
C ALA A 267 20.02 -8.21 23.14
N PHE A 268 20.68 -7.26 23.78
CA PHE A 268 20.11 -6.49 24.89
C PHE A 268 20.89 -5.18 25.12
N PRO A 269 20.32 -4.18 25.85
CA PRO A 269 20.99 -2.92 26.14
C PRO A 269 22.33 -3.13 26.85
N HIS A 270 23.34 -2.36 26.48
CA HIS A 270 24.63 -2.39 27.15
C HIS A 270 24.49 -2.06 28.64
N GLY A 271 25.22 -2.81 29.48
CA GLY A 271 25.19 -2.61 30.95
C GLY A 271 24.01 -3.26 31.68
N GLN A 272 23.08 -3.86 30.93
CA GLN A 272 21.99 -4.66 31.50
C GLN A 272 22.39 -6.14 31.64
N SER A 273 21.70 -6.89 32.50
CA SER A 273 21.81 -8.34 32.54
C SER A 273 21.20 -8.99 31.30
N ALA A 274 21.83 -10.04 30.79
CA ALA A 274 21.31 -10.77 29.61
C ALA A 274 19.91 -11.36 29.92
N PRO A 275 18.89 -11.03 29.11
CA PRO A 275 17.54 -11.59 29.26
C PRO A 275 17.56 -13.08 28.93
N ASN A 276 16.50 -13.80 29.32
CA ASN A 276 16.31 -15.19 28.88
C ASN A 276 15.83 -15.32 27.43
N ALA A 277 15.45 -14.20 26.79
CA ALA A 277 14.95 -14.17 25.43
C ALA A 277 16.05 -14.46 24.40
N THR A 278 15.70 -15.25 23.40
CA THR A 278 16.57 -15.57 22.25
C THR A 278 16.29 -14.63 21.09
N PHE A 279 17.33 -13.95 20.62
CA PHE A 279 17.21 -13.12 19.41
C PHE A 279 17.36 -13.96 18.12
N LEU A 280 18.34 -14.87 18.08
CA LEU A 280 18.64 -15.70 16.91
C LEU A 280 19.06 -17.09 17.34
N SER A 281 18.48 -18.14 16.76
CA SER A 281 18.97 -19.53 16.83
C SER A 281 19.70 -19.89 15.54
N TYR A 282 20.81 -20.66 15.64
CA TYR A 282 21.59 -21.07 14.48
C TYR A 282 22.03 -22.54 14.60
N SER A 283 22.34 -23.14 13.44
CA SER A 283 22.83 -24.53 13.32
C SER A 283 24.19 -24.60 12.64
N ALA A 284 24.93 -25.71 12.85
CA ALA A 284 26.27 -25.91 12.30
C ALA A 284 26.34 -25.63 10.80
N GLY A 285 27.29 -24.81 10.39
CA GLY A 285 27.60 -24.50 8.98
C GLY A 285 26.57 -23.62 8.25
N GLU A 286 25.47 -23.26 8.89
CA GLU A 286 24.38 -22.50 8.25
C GLU A 286 24.43 -21.02 8.60
N GLY A 287 24.44 -20.16 7.57
CA GLY A 287 24.23 -18.72 7.75
C GLY A 287 22.75 -18.44 7.99
N VAL A 288 22.41 -17.89 9.15
CA VAL A 288 21.02 -17.59 9.54
C VAL A 288 20.94 -16.14 9.97
N THR A 289 19.88 -15.45 9.52
CA THR A 289 19.57 -14.06 9.91
C THR A 289 18.22 -14.02 10.62
N ASN A 290 18.15 -13.25 11.70
CA ASN A 290 16.91 -12.79 12.27
C ASN A 290 16.95 -11.26 12.42
N THR A 291 15.83 -10.59 12.15
CA THR A 291 15.65 -9.15 12.30
C THR A 291 14.67 -8.88 13.42
N GLY A 292 14.87 -7.82 14.16
CA GLY A 292 13.98 -7.41 15.25
C GLY A 292 14.46 -6.13 15.93
N THR A 293 13.62 -5.58 16.78
CA THR A 293 13.93 -4.37 17.53
C THR A 293 14.67 -4.70 18.83
N VAL A 294 15.75 -4.00 19.07
CA VAL A 294 16.52 -4.10 20.31
C VAL A 294 16.58 -2.74 20.99
N THR A 295 16.30 -2.73 22.31
CA THR A 295 16.44 -1.52 23.13
C THR A 295 17.91 -1.15 23.25
N LEU A 296 18.21 0.15 23.18
CA LEU A 296 19.54 0.71 23.40
C LEU A 296 19.59 1.45 24.74
N THR A 297 20.79 1.56 25.34
CA THR A 297 20.97 2.35 26.56
C THR A 297 20.87 3.86 26.37
N GLY A 298 20.85 4.34 25.12
CA GLY A 298 20.84 5.78 24.79
C GLY A 298 22.07 6.52 25.33
N GLY A 299 23.11 5.79 25.69
CA GLY A 299 24.25 6.29 26.47
C GLY A 299 25.23 7.14 25.68
N ARG A 300 25.82 8.14 26.35
CA ARG A 300 26.90 8.98 25.82
C ARG A 300 28.25 8.25 25.78
N SER A 301 28.32 6.97 26.12
CA SER A 301 29.55 6.20 26.35
C SER A 301 30.14 5.51 25.12
N GLY A 302 29.55 5.66 23.95
CA GLY A 302 30.05 5.09 22.69
C GLY A 302 29.69 3.61 22.45
N VAL A 303 29.15 2.86 23.44
CA VAL A 303 28.59 1.51 23.27
C VAL A 303 27.19 1.46 23.87
N ASP A 304 26.24 0.86 23.17
CA ASP A 304 24.83 0.90 23.53
C ASP A 304 24.10 -0.45 23.36
N LEU A 305 24.71 -1.42 22.69
CA LEU A 305 24.21 -2.77 22.47
C LEU A 305 25.16 -3.82 23.04
N SER A 306 24.65 -4.81 23.77
CA SER A 306 25.37 -6.02 24.16
C SER A 306 24.81 -7.23 23.43
N VAL A 307 25.70 -8.12 22.99
CA VAL A 307 25.37 -9.39 22.34
C VAL A 307 26.08 -10.53 23.06
N LEU A 308 25.33 -11.58 23.41
CA LEU A 308 25.84 -12.78 24.10
C LEU A 308 25.63 -14.00 23.18
N ASN A 309 26.73 -14.71 22.91
CA ASN A 309 26.69 -15.98 22.18
C ASN A 309 26.62 -17.18 23.14
N LEU A 310 25.64 -18.04 22.97
CA LEU A 310 25.42 -19.24 23.76
C LEU A 310 25.32 -20.48 22.85
N GLY A 311 26.32 -21.38 22.99
CA GLY A 311 26.43 -22.58 22.15
C GLY A 311 27.76 -22.63 21.42
N ALA A 312 27.77 -22.86 20.11
CA ALA A 312 28.99 -22.99 19.34
C ALA A 312 29.59 -21.64 18.91
N SER A 313 30.87 -21.66 18.52
CA SER A 313 31.54 -20.47 17.97
C SER A 313 30.96 -20.07 16.62
N THR A 314 30.78 -18.77 16.41
CA THR A 314 30.29 -18.20 15.13
C THR A 314 30.88 -16.82 14.87
N ASN A 315 30.85 -16.34 13.65
CA ASN A 315 30.98 -14.91 13.37
C ASN A 315 29.60 -14.29 13.32
N ILE A 316 29.51 -12.99 13.62
CA ILE A 316 28.26 -12.24 13.52
C ILE A 316 28.40 -11.03 12.61
N VAL A 317 27.32 -10.73 11.94
CA VAL A 317 27.11 -9.49 11.19
C VAL A 317 25.86 -8.81 11.74
N ILE A 318 25.93 -7.50 11.99
CA ILE A 318 24.78 -6.71 12.44
C ILE A 318 24.54 -5.58 11.42
N ASP A 319 23.35 -5.59 10.85
CA ASP A 319 22.87 -4.55 9.92
C ASP A 319 21.64 -3.84 10.52
N VAL A 320 21.53 -2.51 10.34
CA VAL A 320 20.42 -1.70 10.87
C VAL A 320 19.49 -1.27 9.76
N PHE A 321 18.18 -1.27 10.01
CA PHE A 321 17.10 -0.90 9.08
C PHE A 321 16.38 0.38 9.49
N GLY A 322 16.39 0.72 10.77
CA GLY A 322 15.75 1.92 11.29
C GLY A 322 15.95 2.07 12.79
N PHE A 323 15.37 3.12 13.34
CA PHE A 323 15.49 3.42 14.78
C PHE A 323 14.23 4.12 15.30
N PHE A 324 14.06 4.11 16.62
CA PHE A 324 12.91 4.68 17.29
C PHE A 324 13.32 5.89 18.14
N ILE A 325 12.60 7.03 17.96
CA ILE A 325 12.85 8.27 18.69
C ILE A 325 11.59 8.71 19.44
N PRO A 326 11.67 9.07 20.73
CA PRO A 326 10.55 9.61 21.48
C PRO A 326 9.99 10.89 20.84
N GLY A 327 8.68 10.95 20.63
CA GLY A 327 7.98 12.14 20.12
C GLY A 327 8.22 12.52 18.67
N ALA A 328 8.96 11.70 17.90
CA ALA A 328 9.25 11.92 16.48
C ALA A 328 9.17 10.62 15.68
N GLY A 329 9.19 10.73 14.34
CA GLY A 329 9.19 9.58 13.41
C GLY A 329 7.80 9.08 13.04
N SER A 330 7.78 8.03 12.25
CA SER A 330 6.55 7.41 11.73
C SER A 330 5.92 6.49 12.76
N ARG A 331 4.59 6.42 12.73
CA ARG A 331 3.80 5.52 13.57
C ARG A 331 3.50 4.22 12.84
N TYR A 332 3.45 3.13 13.58
CA TYR A 332 3.09 1.82 13.04
C TYR A 332 1.60 1.69 12.82
N ILE A 333 1.22 1.18 11.65
CA ILE A 333 -0.16 0.89 11.29
C ILE A 333 -0.24 -0.58 10.93
N PRO A 334 -0.84 -1.42 11.79
CA PRO A 334 -0.99 -2.83 11.51
C PRO A 334 -2.02 -3.05 10.40
N VAL A 335 -1.74 -4.00 9.50
CA VAL A 335 -2.71 -4.49 8.52
C VAL A 335 -2.99 -5.98 8.75
N PRO A 336 -4.15 -6.51 8.34
CA PRO A 336 -4.33 -7.96 8.28
C PRO A 336 -3.22 -8.56 7.40
N PRO A 337 -2.46 -9.56 7.89
CA PRO A 337 -1.36 -10.14 7.12
C PRO A 337 -1.77 -10.53 5.71
N CYS A 338 -1.08 -10.00 4.71
CA CYS A 338 -1.51 -10.02 3.31
C CYS A 338 -0.32 -10.23 2.37
N ARG A 339 -0.48 -11.09 1.37
CA ARG A 339 0.58 -11.42 0.40
C ARG A 339 0.68 -10.39 -0.71
N VAL A 340 1.87 -9.81 -0.92
CA VAL A 340 2.17 -8.87 -2.02
C VAL A 340 2.99 -9.51 -3.14
N LEU A 341 3.73 -10.59 -2.85
CA LEU A 341 4.50 -11.35 -3.83
C LEU A 341 4.40 -12.85 -3.58
N ASP A 342 4.16 -13.61 -4.64
CA ASP A 342 4.43 -15.05 -4.69
C ASP A 342 4.97 -15.43 -6.09
N THR A 343 6.26 -15.66 -6.19
CA THR A 343 6.89 -15.96 -7.48
C THR A 343 6.46 -17.30 -8.07
N ARG A 344 5.88 -18.20 -7.27
CA ARG A 344 5.31 -19.47 -7.74
C ARG A 344 4.03 -19.22 -8.54
N THR A 345 3.20 -18.30 -8.07
CA THR A 345 1.95 -17.88 -8.74
C THR A 345 2.25 -16.95 -9.92
N ALA A 346 3.22 -16.05 -9.78
CA ALA A 346 3.70 -15.19 -10.87
C ALA A 346 4.45 -15.96 -11.98
N GLY A 347 4.76 -17.25 -11.77
CA GLY A 347 5.38 -18.12 -12.78
C GLY A 347 6.87 -17.87 -13.05
N VAL A 348 7.54 -17.01 -12.27
CA VAL A 348 8.95 -16.66 -12.51
C VAL A 348 9.74 -16.68 -11.19
N ALA A 349 10.56 -17.71 -11.00
CA ALA A 349 11.49 -17.81 -9.86
C ALA A 349 12.47 -16.63 -9.81
N PHE A 350 12.96 -16.31 -8.63
CA PHE A 350 13.95 -15.25 -8.43
C PHE A 350 15.37 -15.80 -8.75
N VAL A 351 15.85 -15.47 -9.93
CA VAL A 351 17.11 -16.00 -10.46
C VAL A 351 18.35 -15.47 -9.72
N PRO A 352 19.51 -16.18 -9.77
CA PRO A 352 20.77 -15.70 -9.20
C PRO A 352 21.17 -14.34 -9.78
N LYS A 353 21.68 -13.43 -8.94
CA LYS A 353 22.04 -12.05 -9.26
C LYS A 353 20.89 -11.20 -9.84
N GLY A 354 19.66 -11.75 -9.89
CA GLY A 354 18.48 -11.03 -10.34
C GLY A 354 18.16 -9.88 -9.41
N VAL A 355 17.66 -8.77 -10.00
CA VAL A 355 17.11 -7.62 -9.30
C VAL A 355 15.65 -7.50 -9.70
N ARG A 356 14.77 -7.27 -8.73
CA ARG A 356 13.34 -7.00 -8.96
C ARG A 356 12.89 -5.82 -8.14
N SER A 357 12.21 -4.90 -8.80
CA SER A 357 11.47 -3.85 -8.12
C SER A 357 10.01 -4.28 -7.99
N LEU A 358 9.45 -4.09 -6.82
CA LEU A 358 8.13 -4.55 -6.41
C LEU A 358 7.30 -3.36 -5.97
N GLN A 359 6.01 -3.45 -6.18
CA GLN A 359 5.05 -2.59 -5.53
C GLN A 359 4.58 -3.23 -4.22
N VAL A 360 4.58 -2.46 -3.14
CA VAL A 360 4.11 -2.87 -1.81
C VAL A 360 2.99 -1.96 -1.33
N GLY A 361 3.12 -0.64 -1.58
CA GLY A 361 2.13 0.36 -1.21
C GLY A 361 1.21 0.80 -2.36
N GLY A 362 0.13 1.53 -2.02
CA GLY A 362 -0.85 2.04 -2.98
C GLY A 362 -1.86 1.01 -3.48
N ILE A 363 -2.66 1.41 -4.46
CA ILE A 363 -3.83 0.65 -4.99
C ILE A 363 -3.72 0.33 -6.49
N PHE A 364 -2.55 0.03 -7.01
CA PHE A 364 -2.34 -0.20 -8.46
C PHE A 364 -2.51 -1.67 -8.89
N VAL A 365 -2.79 -1.86 -10.20
CA VAL A 365 -3.01 -3.16 -10.86
C VAL A 365 -1.77 -4.10 -10.91
N GLY A 366 -0.62 -3.67 -10.42
CA GLY A 366 0.63 -4.47 -10.45
C GLY A 366 0.65 -5.66 -9.50
N PHE A 367 -0.17 -5.68 -8.46
CA PHE A 367 -0.17 -6.73 -7.45
C PHE A 367 -0.52 -8.12 -7.99
N ALA A 368 -1.49 -8.22 -8.89
CA ALA A 368 -1.87 -9.49 -9.52
C ALA A 368 -0.70 -10.11 -10.30
N SER A 369 0.07 -9.32 -11.06
CA SER A 369 1.23 -9.79 -11.81
C SER A 369 2.39 -10.23 -10.92
N GLN A 370 2.44 -9.77 -9.68
CA GLN A 370 3.38 -10.20 -8.65
C GLN A 370 2.96 -11.53 -7.98
N GLY A 371 1.75 -12.02 -8.25
CA GLY A 371 1.18 -13.19 -7.57
C GLY A 371 0.66 -12.86 -6.16
N ALA A 372 0.24 -11.63 -5.92
CA ALA A 372 -0.36 -11.22 -4.66
C ALA A 372 -1.68 -11.96 -4.39
N SER A 373 -2.00 -12.19 -3.12
CA SER A 373 -3.27 -12.80 -2.73
C SER A 373 -4.46 -11.85 -2.87
N ASN A 374 -4.18 -10.53 -2.86
CA ASN A 374 -5.16 -9.49 -3.09
C ASN A 374 -4.68 -8.59 -4.25
N PRO A 375 -5.35 -8.58 -5.40
CA PRO A 375 -4.98 -7.75 -6.54
C PRO A 375 -5.08 -6.25 -6.27
N LYS A 376 -5.77 -5.84 -5.20
CA LYS A 376 -5.87 -4.44 -4.73
C LYS A 376 -4.72 -4.04 -3.80
N GLY A 377 -3.78 -4.94 -3.53
CA GLY A 377 -2.71 -4.72 -2.55
C GLY A 377 -3.17 -4.97 -1.11
N CYS A 378 -2.29 -4.63 -0.17
CA CYS A 378 -2.43 -4.96 1.25
C CYS A 378 -2.87 -3.78 2.13
N GLY A 379 -3.41 -2.72 1.54
CA GLY A 379 -3.81 -1.52 2.29
C GLY A 379 -2.65 -0.72 2.87
N VAL A 380 -1.44 -0.90 2.35
CA VAL A 380 -0.29 -0.06 2.69
C VAL A 380 -0.46 1.28 1.99
N ALA A 381 -0.44 2.37 2.77
CA ALA A 381 -0.57 3.71 2.22
C ALA A 381 0.56 4.05 1.24
N GLU A 382 0.27 4.81 0.18
CA GLU A 382 1.27 5.24 -0.81
C GLU A 382 2.43 6.02 -0.17
N ARG A 383 2.21 6.62 1.00
CA ARG A 383 3.20 7.42 1.75
C ARG A 383 3.85 6.67 2.89
N ALA A 384 3.71 5.37 2.94
CA ALA A 384 4.43 4.57 3.93
C ALA A 384 5.93 4.79 3.76
N GLN A 385 6.61 5.14 4.84
CA GLN A 385 8.06 5.33 4.83
C GLN A 385 8.81 4.01 4.93
N ALA A 386 8.18 3.03 5.56
CA ALA A 386 8.68 1.67 5.63
C ALA A 386 7.52 0.68 5.72
N VAL A 387 7.77 -0.55 5.35
CA VAL A 387 6.81 -1.66 5.45
C VAL A 387 7.43 -2.80 6.25
N GLU A 388 6.67 -3.38 7.16
CA GLU A 388 7.06 -4.61 7.82
C GLU A 388 6.57 -5.81 7.02
N VAL A 389 7.53 -6.64 6.58
CA VAL A 389 7.27 -7.79 5.70
C VAL A 389 7.94 -9.05 6.23
N SER A 390 7.25 -10.17 6.06
CA SER A 390 7.86 -11.51 6.14
C SER A 390 8.35 -11.93 4.76
N LEU A 391 9.66 -12.14 4.64
CA LEU A 391 10.34 -12.64 3.45
C LEU A 391 10.55 -14.15 3.59
N THR A 392 10.00 -14.97 2.72
CA THR A 392 10.17 -16.43 2.72
C THR A 392 10.82 -16.90 1.43
N ALA A 393 12.04 -17.41 1.52
CA ALA A 393 12.65 -18.20 0.45
C ALA A 393 12.07 -19.62 0.51
N VAL A 394 11.49 -20.08 -0.59
CA VAL A 394 10.79 -21.38 -0.64
C VAL A 394 11.64 -22.38 -1.41
N THR A 395 12.12 -23.42 -0.71
CA THR A 395 12.92 -24.54 -1.26
C THR A 395 13.97 -24.09 -2.29
N PRO A 396 14.92 -23.21 -1.88
CA PRO A 396 15.91 -22.67 -2.81
C PRO A 396 16.83 -23.77 -3.35
N ALA A 397 17.25 -23.62 -4.62
CA ALA A 397 18.11 -24.60 -5.29
C ALA A 397 19.54 -24.63 -4.72
N SER A 398 20.02 -23.56 -4.14
CA SER A 398 21.31 -23.47 -3.45
C SER A 398 21.26 -22.45 -2.32
N THR A 399 22.24 -22.51 -1.42
CA THR A 399 22.41 -21.52 -0.35
C THR A 399 22.70 -20.14 -0.90
N GLY A 400 22.12 -19.09 -0.31
CA GLY A 400 22.28 -17.71 -0.72
C GLY A 400 21.65 -16.71 0.23
N PHE A 401 21.50 -15.47 -0.23
CA PHE A 401 20.89 -14.39 0.53
C PHE A 401 20.20 -13.36 -0.35
N LEU A 402 19.29 -12.62 0.26
CA LEU A 402 18.57 -11.48 -0.33
C LEU A 402 19.02 -10.17 0.32
N ARG A 403 19.09 -9.13 -0.47
CA ARG A 403 19.19 -7.74 -0.04
C ARG A 403 17.93 -6.99 -0.45
N ALA A 404 17.60 -5.96 0.33
CA ALA A 404 16.46 -5.08 0.08
C ALA A 404 16.89 -3.63 0.15
N ALA A 405 16.30 -2.78 -0.69
CA ALA A 405 16.51 -1.33 -0.69
C ALA A 405 15.23 -0.61 -1.12
N PRO A 406 15.06 0.66 -0.77
CA PRO A 406 14.06 1.52 -1.41
C PRO A 406 14.22 1.51 -2.93
N ALA A 407 13.12 1.48 -3.66
CA ALA A 407 13.19 1.61 -5.12
C ALA A 407 13.78 2.98 -5.49
N GLY A 408 14.56 3.02 -6.57
CA GLY A 408 15.28 4.24 -6.97
C GLY A 408 16.61 4.47 -6.26
N SER A 409 17.01 3.61 -5.31
CA SER A 409 18.35 3.71 -4.69
C SER A 409 19.45 3.56 -5.72
N SER A 410 20.45 4.45 -5.70
CA SER A 410 21.58 4.46 -6.63
C SER A 410 22.49 3.24 -6.48
N SER A 411 22.48 2.56 -5.33
CA SER A 411 23.18 1.32 -5.05
C SER A 411 22.40 0.47 -4.04
N LEU A 412 22.50 -0.85 -4.18
CA LEU A 412 21.93 -1.76 -3.17
C LEU A 412 22.85 -1.79 -1.94
N PRO A 413 22.29 -1.75 -0.73
CA PRO A 413 23.06 -1.79 0.51
C PRO A 413 23.77 -3.15 0.66
N ILE A 414 24.80 -3.20 1.49
CA ILE A 414 25.46 -4.46 1.85
C ILE A 414 24.69 -5.28 2.89
N ALA A 415 23.68 -4.67 3.51
CA ALA A 415 22.82 -5.29 4.54
C ALA A 415 22.01 -6.46 3.97
N THR A 416 21.87 -7.52 4.76
CA THR A 416 21.17 -8.75 4.38
C THR A 416 19.77 -8.76 4.99
N ALA A 417 18.74 -8.88 4.15
CA ALA A 417 17.35 -8.99 4.58
C ALA A 417 16.95 -10.45 4.90
N LEU A 418 17.52 -11.43 4.18
CA LEU A 418 17.25 -12.86 4.40
C LEU A 418 18.43 -13.70 3.93
N ASN A 419 18.92 -14.62 4.77
CA ASN A 419 19.77 -15.74 4.36
C ASN A 419 18.92 -17.01 4.18
N TYR A 420 19.27 -17.84 3.21
CA TYR A 420 18.58 -19.10 2.95
C TYR A 420 19.55 -20.23 2.60
N VAL A 421 19.12 -21.46 2.88
CA VAL A 421 19.91 -22.69 2.71
C VAL A 421 19.22 -23.57 1.67
N ALA A 422 20.01 -24.27 0.83
CA ALA A 422 19.53 -25.17 -0.20
C ALA A 422 18.47 -26.16 0.35
N GLY A 423 17.36 -26.29 -0.34
CA GLY A 423 16.27 -27.22 -0.03
C GLY A 423 15.42 -26.86 1.20
N LYS A 424 15.72 -25.79 1.94
CA LYS A 424 15.02 -25.41 3.16
C LYS A 424 14.24 -24.11 2.97
N SER A 425 12.94 -24.11 3.28
CA SER A 425 12.16 -22.88 3.33
C SER A 425 12.50 -22.12 4.61
N ILE A 426 12.91 -20.85 4.47
CA ILE A 426 13.31 -19.98 5.58
C ILE A 426 12.56 -18.65 5.47
N THR A 427 12.01 -18.19 6.59
CA THR A 427 11.33 -16.91 6.72
C THR A 427 12.10 -15.99 7.65
N ASN A 428 12.23 -14.71 7.27
CA ASN A 428 12.68 -13.62 8.14
C ASN A 428 11.72 -12.43 7.98
N THR A 429 11.43 -11.74 9.06
CA THR A 429 10.62 -10.52 9.05
C THR A 429 11.53 -9.31 9.22
N ALA A 430 11.26 -8.24 8.50
CA ALA A 430 12.02 -7.00 8.57
C ALA A 430 11.14 -5.79 8.21
N SER A 431 11.40 -4.65 8.85
CA SER A 431 10.88 -3.36 8.42
C SER A 431 11.81 -2.79 7.34
N LEU A 432 11.33 -2.78 6.13
CA LEU A 432 12.09 -2.35 4.96
C LEU A 432 11.69 -0.92 4.57
N PRO A 433 12.65 0.01 4.42
CA PRO A 433 12.36 1.34 3.94
C PRO A 433 11.85 1.29 2.51
N LEU A 434 10.83 2.10 2.21
CA LEU A 434 10.24 2.23 0.89
C LEU A 434 10.84 3.41 0.15
N GLY A 435 10.88 3.32 -1.18
CA GLY A 435 11.28 4.41 -2.05
C GLY A 435 10.19 5.47 -2.16
N GLU A 436 10.59 6.69 -2.47
CA GLU A 436 9.65 7.78 -2.72
C GLU A 436 8.92 7.52 -4.05
N PHE A 437 7.62 7.33 -3.96
CA PHE A 437 6.58 7.40 -5.01
C PHE A 437 6.89 6.82 -6.40
N GLY A 438 6.23 5.73 -6.74
CA GLY A 438 6.25 5.14 -8.07
C GLY A 438 5.51 3.80 -8.10
N ARG A 439 5.44 3.16 -9.29
CA ARG A 439 4.89 1.80 -9.45
C ARG A 439 5.67 0.73 -8.69
N HIS A 440 6.85 1.06 -8.20
CA HIS A 440 7.71 0.19 -7.43
C HIS A 440 8.32 0.99 -6.30
N ASP A 441 8.15 0.54 -5.10
CA ASP A 441 8.61 1.18 -3.88
C ASP A 441 9.66 0.35 -3.11
N LEU A 442 9.82 -0.93 -3.46
CA LEU A 442 10.83 -1.82 -2.88
C LEU A 442 11.63 -2.53 -3.97
N THR A 443 12.95 -2.54 -3.85
CA THR A 443 13.86 -3.30 -4.72
C THR A 443 14.54 -4.41 -3.95
N LEU A 444 14.51 -5.63 -4.51
CA LEU A 444 15.17 -6.82 -3.97
C LEU A 444 16.22 -7.35 -4.92
N GLN A 445 17.32 -7.86 -4.38
CA GLN A 445 18.36 -8.58 -5.14
C GLN A 445 18.65 -9.95 -4.53
N ASN A 446 18.66 -10.97 -5.37
CA ASN A 446 19.09 -12.31 -5.03
C ASN A 446 20.58 -12.51 -5.39
N PHE A 447 21.41 -12.95 -4.45
CA PHE A 447 22.86 -13.07 -4.66
C PHE A 447 23.34 -14.47 -5.03
N SER A 448 22.54 -15.51 -4.81
CA SER A 448 22.96 -16.89 -5.11
C SER A 448 21.79 -17.66 -5.73
N GLY A 449 21.69 -18.94 -5.51
CA GLY A 449 20.77 -19.86 -6.16
C GLY A 449 19.38 -19.35 -6.51
N ALA A 450 18.79 -19.91 -7.54
CA ALA A 450 17.39 -19.64 -7.85
C ALA A 450 16.50 -20.06 -6.68
N THR A 451 15.56 -19.20 -6.32
CA THR A 451 14.57 -19.48 -5.27
C THR A 451 13.19 -18.96 -5.64
N ASN A 452 12.15 -19.60 -5.15
CA ASN A 452 10.86 -18.96 -5.09
C ASN A 452 10.81 -18.07 -3.85
N LEU A 453 10.22 -16.89 -4.00
CA LEU A 453 10.10 -15.89 -2.95
C LEU A 453 8.63 -15.60 -2.69
N VAL A 454 8.27 -15.57 -1.42
CA VAL A 454 6.99 -15.11 -0.92
C VAL A 454 7.23 -13.91 -0.01
N ILE A 455 6.43 -12.86 -0.17
CA ILE A 455 6.45 -11.67 0.68
C ILE A 455 5.04 -11.40 1.19
N ASP A 456 4.92 -11.39 2.51
CA ASP A 456 3.69 -11.06 3.21
C ASP A 456 3.88 -9.79 4.05
N VAL A 457 2.97 -8.82 3.93
CA VAL A 457 2.95 -7.58 4.73
C VAL A 457 2.27 -7.83 6.06
N GLN A 458 2.84 -7.28 7.14
CA GLN A 458 2.29 -7.33 8.52
C GLN A 458 1.75 -5.96 8.95
N GLY A 459 2.34 -4.88 8.44
CA GLY A 459 2.00 -3.50 8.73
C GLY A 459 2.93 -2.53 8.03
N TYR A 460 2.77 -1.25 8.31
CA TYR A 460 3.63 -0.22 7.74
C TYR A 460 3.83 0.97 8.69
N PHE A 461 4.84 1.77 8.41
CA PHE A 461 5.16 2.98 9.16
C PHE A 461 4.85 4.22 8.33
N ALA A 462 4.01 5.11 8.86
CA ALA A 462 3.66 6.38 8.24
C ALA A 462 3.91 7.57 9.19
N ALA A 463 4.28 8.72 8.62
CA ALA A 463 4.56 9.92 9.40
C ALA A 463 3.31 10.44 10.14
N THR A 464 3.49 10.83 11.41
CA THR A 464 2.39 11.31 12.28
C THR A 464 2.29 12.83 12.39
N SER A 465 3.17 13.56 11.73
CA SER A 465 3.16 15.00 11.81
C SER A 465 2.19 15.59 10.79
N LEU A 466 0.92 15.68 11.19
CA LEU A 466 -0.08 16.66 10.73
C LEU A 466 -1.38 16.38 11.48
N PRO A 467 -2.33 17.30 11.65
CA PRO A 467 -3.67 16.99 12.12
C PRO A 467 -4.30 16.03 11.11
N GLU A 468 -4.24 14.74 11.44
CA GLU A 468 -4.45 13.58 10.55
C GLU A 468 -5.85 13.50 9.94
N GLN A 469 -6.78 14.26 10.45
CA GLN A 469 -8.17 14.24 9.97
C GLN A 469 -8.37 14.87 8.58
N ASN A 470 -7.41 15.70 8.11
CA ASN A 470 -7.59 16.48 6.89
C ASN A 470 -6.49 16.31 5.82
N ALA A 471 -5.47 15.46 6.04
CA ALA A 471 -4.48 15.17 5.01
C ALA A 471 -5.13 14.47 3.81
N MET A 472 -4.98 15.01 2.61
CA MET A 472 -5.51 14.43 1.38
C MET A 472 -4.51 13.41 0.81
N GLU A 473 -5.02 12.29 0.29
CA GLU A 473 -4.23 11.20 -0.32
C GLU A 473 -4.37 11.17 -1.85
N SER A 474 -5.52 11.58 -2.36
CA SER A 474 -5.77 11.62 -3.80
C SER A 474 -6.71 12.75 -4.16
N MET A 475 -6.68 13.17 -5.40
CA MET A 475 -7.57 14.20 -5.94
C MET A 475 -7.86 13.93 -7.41
N ASP A 476 -9.01 14.44 -7.85
CA ASP A 476 -9.35 14.56 -9.27
C ASP A 476 -10.12 15.84 -9.56
N LEU A 477 -10.00 16.34 -10.78
CA LEU A 477 -10.61 17.58 -11.22
C LEU A 477 -11.42 17.38 -12.50
N GLY A 478 -12.69 17.78 -12.44
CA GLY A 478 -13.54 17.91 -13.61
C GLY A 478 -13.43 19.32 -14.25
N ASP A 479 -14.35 19.66 -15.12
CA ASP A 479 -14.36 20.97 -15.79
C ASP A 479 -14.46 22.14 -14.80
N LEU A 480 -15.36 22.04 -13.84
CA LEU A 480 -15.75 23.12 -12.94
C LEU A 480 -15.82 22.70 -11.47
N THR A 481 -15.43 21.47 -11.17
CA THR A 481 -15.51 20.87 -9.84
C THR A 481 -14.18 20.24 -9.50
N SER A 482 -13.80 20.29 -8.25
CA SER A 482 -12.62 19.64 -7.69
C SER A 482 -13.05 18.72 -6.55
N CYS A 483 -12.45 17.57 -6.43
CA CYS A 483 -12.63 16.67 -5.28
C CYS A 483 -11.31 16.10 -4.81
N ALA A 484 -11.24 15.78 -3.52
CA ALA A 484 -10.10 15.08 -2.94
C ALA A 484 -10.60 14.06 -1.91
N VAL A 485 -9.80 13.02 -1.70
CA VAL A 485 -10.04 11.96 -0.72
C VAL A 485 -9.00 12.05 0.36
N ASN A 486 -9.41 12.03 1.62
CA ASN A 486 -8.49 12.06 2.75
C ASN A 486 -8.02 10.63 3.13
N ALA A 487 -7.03 10.56 4.01
CA ALA A 487 -6.43 9.32 4.52
C ALA A 487 -7.44 8.33 5.15
N PHE A 488 -8.63 8.79 5.51
CA PHE A 488 -9.71 7.95 6.07
C PHE A 488 -10.69 7.44 5.02
N GLY A 489 -10.45 7.73 3.74
CA GLY A 489 -11.35 7.38 2.65
C GLY A 489 -12.64 8.21 2.62
N PHE A 490 -12.64 9.44 3.15
CA PHE A 490 -13.73 10.38 2.96
C PHE A 490 -13.43 11.34 1.82
N ALA A 491 -14.38 11.49 0.91
CA ALA A 491 -14.29 12.43 -0.18
C ALA A 491 -14.89 13.80 0.20
N ALA A 492 -14.22 14.88 -0.23
CA ALA A 492 -14.74 16.24 -0.16
C ALA A 492 -14.64 16.90 -1.53
N CYS A 493 -15.69 17.63 -1.94
CA CYS A 493 -15.77 18.30 -3.24
C CYS A 493 -16.07 19.78 -3.09
N TRP A 494 -15.63 20.58 -4.06
CA TRP A 494 -15.85 22.03 -4.13
C TRP A 494 -15.89 22.50 -5.58
N GLY A 495 -16.27 23.76 -5.81
CA GLY A 495 -16.54 24.27 -7.14
C GLY A 495 -18.02 24.25 -7.48
N ARG A 496 -18.36 23.90 -8.73
CA ARG A 496 -19.75 23.84 -9.19
C ARG A 496 -20.50 22.66 -8.55
N GLY A 497 -21.70 22.95 -7.98
CA GLY A 497 -22.61 21.87 -7.53
C GLY A 497 -23.29 21.13 -8.69
N PRO A 498 -23.84 19.92 -8.46
CA PRO A 498 -23.94 19.22 -7.19
C PRO A 498 -22.63 18.56 -6.72
N LEU A 499 -22.31 18.74 -5.43
CA LEU A 499 -21.06 18.30 -4.82
C LEU A 499 -21.17 16.94 -4.09
N GLY A 500 -22.31 16.25 -4.18
CA GLY A 500 -22.53 14.97 -3.51
C GLY A 500 -22.92 15.08 -2.04
N ASN A 501 -23.18 16.29 -1.53
CA ASN A 501 -23.51 16.58 -0.12
C ASN A 501 -25.02 16.83 0.13
N GLY A 502 -25.85 16.59 -0.87
CA GLY A 502 -27.29 16.87 -0.81
C GLY A 502 -27.70 18.29 -1.24
N GLU A 503 -26.71 19.15 -1.56
CA GLU A 503 -26.94 20.54 -2.00
C GLU A 503 -26.66 20.69 -3.50
N SER A 504 -27.37 21.61 -4.17
CA SER A 504 -27.18 21.94 -5.59
C SER A 504 -26.26 23.14 -5.82
N PHE A 505 -25.80 23.81 -4.76
CA PHE A 505 -25.06 25.07 -4.84
C PHE A 505 -23.56 24.85 -5.05
N SER A 506 -22.90 25.80 -5.70
CA SER A 506 -21.45 25.87 -5.77
C SER A 506 -20.83 26.23 -4.42
N SER A 507 -19.63 25.74 -4.14
CA SER A 507 -18.91 26.04 -2.91
C SER A 507 -17.46 26.50 -3.21
N THR A 508 -17.03 27.57 -2.55
CA THR A 508 -15.64 28.03 -2.55
C THR A 508 -14.73 27.25 -1.58
N GLN A 509 -15.30 26.29 -0.84
CA GLN A 509 -14.59 25.49 0.15
C GLN A 509 -15.03 24.03 0.03
N PRO A 510 -14.17 23.05 0.38
CA PRO A 510 -14.51 21.65 0.40
C PRO A 510 -15.77 21.33 1.22
N ARG A 511 -16.64 20.51 0.63
CA ARG A 511 -17.87 19.97 1.25
C ARG A 511 -17.79 18.46 1.27
N LEU A 512 -18.01 17.87 2.43
CA LEU A 512 -17.98 16.41 2.59
C LEU A 512 -19.07 15.76 1.72
N VAL A 513 -18.66 14.82 0.88
CA VAL A 513 -19.58 13.98 0.12
C VAL A 513 -20.33 13.07 1.09
N SER A 514 -21.66 13.07 1.04
CA SER A 514 -22.48 12.39 2.04
C SER A 514 -23.60 11.55 1.43
N ARG A 515 -23.94 10.46 2.10
CA ARG A 515 -25.05 9.58 1.76
C ARG A 515 -25.90 9.30 3.00
N GLY A 516 -27.20 9.63 2.94
CA GLY A 516 -28.10 9.42 4.07
C GLY A 516 -27.72 10.21 5.33
N GLY A 517 -27.07 11.38 5.19
CA GLY A 517 -26.63 12.23 6.29
C GLY A 517 -25.27 11.88 6.90
N PHE A 518 -24.61 10.81 6.40
CA PHE A 518 -23.28 10.40 6.83
C PHE A 518 -22.26 10.60 5.71
N GLY A 519 -21.00 10.88 6.05
CA GLY A 519 -19.91 10.95 5.07
C GLY A 519 -19.79 9.64 4.27
N LEU A 520 -19.56 9.73 2.94
CA LEU A 520 -19.28 8.57 2.11
C LEU A 520 -17.90 8.03 2.51
N ALA A 521 -17.86 6.88 3.15
CA ALA A 521 -16.65 6.28 3.69
C ALA A 521 -16.08 5.18 2.78
N GLY A 522 -14.78 4.91 2.91
CA GLY A 522 -14.10 3.84 2.18
C GLY A 522 -13.85 4.17 0.71
N VAL A 523 -13.89 5.44 0.33
CA VAL A 523 -13.53 5.90 -1.02
C VAL A 523 -12.04 5.67 -1.23
N VAL A 524 -11.71 4.93 -2.29
CA VAL A 524 -10.32 4.65 -2.70
C VAL A 524 -9.92 5.44 -3.94
N GLN A 525 -10.88 5.86 -4.74
CA GLN A 525 -10.65 6.74 -5.89
C GLN A 525 -11.88 7.58 -6.16
N ILE A 526 -11.67 8.82 -6.60
CA ILE A 526 -12.70 9.71 -7.11
C ILE A 526 -12.38 10.08 -8.56
N ALA A 527 -13.39 10.24 -9.39
CA ALA A 527 -13.24 10.63 -10.79
C ALA A 527 -14.35 11.58 -11.22
N LEU A 528 -13.99 12.64 -11.95
CA LEU A 528 -14.86 13.75 -12.28
C LEU A 528 -14.96 13.97 -13.78
N GLY A 529 -16.20 14.15 -14.28
CA GLY A 529 -16.49 14.57 -15.65
C GLY A 529 -16.91 16.03 -15.75
N THR A 530 -17.59 16.38 -16.85
CA THR A 530 -18.10 17.73 -17.07
C THR A 530 -19.29 18.07 -16.19
N ALA A 531 -20.09 17.07 -15.80
CA ALA A 531 -21.36 17.28 -15.15
C ALA A 531 -21.73 16.23 -14.08
N HIS A 532 -20.91 15.20 -13.92
CA HIS A 532 -21.12 14.15 -12.91
C HIS A 532 -19.79 13.74 -12.29
N SER A 533 -19.88 13.13 -11.13
CA SER A 533 -18.75 12.64 -10.35
C SER A 533 -19.05 11.22 -9.88
N CYS A 534 -18.02 10.40 -9.76
CA CYS A 534 -18.13 9.04 -9.27
C CYS A 534 -17.04 8.71 -8.28
N ALA A 535 -17.33 7.89 -7.28
CA ALA A 535 -16.41 7.37 -6.29
C ALA A 535 -16.36 5.83 -6.38
N LEU A 536 -15.17 5.29 -6.41
CA LEU A 536 -14.89 3.86 -6.25
C LEU A 536 -14.65 3.60 -4.76
N ILE A 537 -15.36 2.64 -4.21
CA ILE A 537 -15.24 2.21 -2.81
C ILE A 537 -14.30 1.00 -2.73
N GLY A 538 -13.63 0.79 -1.61
CA GLY A 538 -12.68 -0.30 -1.40
C GLY A 538 -13.24 -1.72 -1.57
N ASP A 539 -14.56 -1.90 -1.56
CA ASP A 539 -15.24 -3.16 -1.89
C ASP A 539 -15.46 -3.37 -3.40
N GLY A 540 -15.03 -2.43 -4.23
CA GLY A 540 -15.20 -2.44 -5.71
C GLY A 540 -16.54 -1.90 -6.20
N SER A 541 -17.40 -1.39 -5.31
CA SER A 541 -18.64 -0.71 -5.71
C SER A 541 -18.36 0.71 -6.21
N VAL A 542 -19.21 1.20 -7.12
CA VAL A 542 -19.14 2.55 -7.68
C VAL A 542 -20.40 3.33 -7.33
N HIS A 543 -20.20 4.52 -6.79
CA HIS A 543 -21.25 5.46 -6.45
C HIS A 543 -21.09 6.76 -7.25
N CYS A 544 -22.15 7.18 -7.96
CA CYS A 544 -22.12 8.38 -8.80
C CYS A 544 -23.20 9.40 -8.38
N TRP A 545 -22.92 10.68 -8.65
CA TRP A 545 -23.85 11.81 -8.43
C TRP A 545 -23.62 12.90 -9.47
N GLY A 546 -24.53 13.84 -9.57
CA GLY A 546 -24.53 14.89 -10.56
C GLY A 546 -25.67 14.78 -11.54
N PHE A 547 -25.47 15.25 -12.77
CA PHE A 547 -26.49 15.23 -13.81
C PHE A 547 -26.60 13.83 -14.45
N ASP A 548 -27.84 13.42 -14.75
CA ASP A 548 -28.17 12.15 -15.41
C ASP A 548 -29.17 12.41 -16.56
N THR A 549 -28.69 12.89 -17.66
CA THR A 549 -29.53 13.19 -18.83
C THR A 549 -29.58 12.06 -19.85
N ILE A 550 -28.47 11.32 -20.00
CA ILE A 550 -28.29 10.24 -20.96
C ILE A 550 -27.78 8.94 -20.35
N GLY A 551 -27.75 8.85 -19.01
CA GLY A 551 -27.30 7.67 -18.28
C GLY A 551 -25.91 7.80 -17.69
N GLU A 552 -25.44 9.02 -17.46
CA GLU A 552 -24.10 9.29 -16.91
C GLU A 552 -23.84 8.63 -15.56
N LEU A 553 -24.88 8.47 -14.75
CA LEU A 553 -24.78 7.91 -13.39
C LEU A 553 -24.83 6.37 -13.34
N GLY A 554 -25.14 5.68 -14.46
CA GLY A 554 -25.19 4.21 -14.49
C GLY A 554 -26.29 3.58 -13.62
N THR A 555 -27.17 4.40 -13.05
CA THR A 555 -28.28 3.91 -12.23
C THR A 555 -29.40 3.40 -13.14
N ALA A 556 -30.02 2.28 -12.78
CA ALA A 556 -31.15 1.71 -13.53
C ALA A 556 -32.46 2.54 -13.38
N SER A 557 -32.37 3.87 -13.46
CA SER A 557 -33.55 4.75 -13.45
C SER A 557 -34.39 4.48 -14.71
N PRO A 558 -35.74 4.49 -14.61
CA PRO A 558 -36.61 4.28 -15.76
C PRO A 558 -36.28 5.24 -16.92
N PRO A 559 -36.38 4.81 -18.19
CA PRO A 559 -36.20 5.66 -19.35
C PRO A 559 -37.14 6.88 -19.27
N GLY A 560 -36.59 8.10 -19.44
CA GLY A 560 -37.36 9.36 -19.43
C GLY A 560 -37.29 10.14 -18.08
N VAL A 561 -36.72 9.58 -17.03
CA VAL A 561 -36.42 10.35 -15.80
C VAL A 561 -35.06 11.06 -16.02
N VAL A 562 -35.14 12.31 -16.47
CA VAL A 562 -34.01 13.24 -16.53
C VAL A 562 -33.88 13.88 -15.16
N GLY A 563 -32.78 13.69 -14.45
CA GLY A 563 -32.63 14.19 -13.10
C GLY A 563 -31.21 14.56 -12.72
N THR A 564 -31.11 15.31 -11.64
CA THR A 564 -29.85 15.61 -10.96
C THR A 564 -29.87 14.88 -9.63
N THR A 565 -28.86 14.05 -9.39
CA THR A 565 -28.70 13.38 -8.09
C THR A 565 -27.72 14.17 -7.23
N LEU A 566 -28.20 14.65 -6.09
CA LEU A 566 -27.43 15.52 -5.18
C LEU A 566 -26.54 14.76 -4.21
N THR A 567 -26.76 13.44 -4.09
CA THR A 567 -26.01 12.53 -3.20
C THR A 567 -25.57 11.29 -3.96
N PRO A 568 -24.48 10.60 -3.53
CA PRO A 568 -24.01 9.39 -4.19
C PRO A 568 -25.05 8.28 -4.30
N GLY A 569 -25.41 7.89 -5.52
CA GLY A 569 -26.24 6.74 -5.85
C GLY A 569 -25.38 5.54 -6.26
N LEU A 570 -25.82 4.31 -5.95
CA LEU A 570 -25.12 3.09 -6.38
C LEU A 570 -25.26 2.90 -7.89
N ALA A 571 -24.16 3.07 -8.63
CA ALA A 571 -24.06 2.86 -10.06
C ALA A 571 -23.72 1.39 -10.39
N MET A 572 -22.77 0.84 -9.68
CA MET A 572 -22.33 -0.55 -9.83
C MET A 572 -22.16 -1.20 -8.45
N PRO A 573 -22.83 -2.35 -8.18
CA PRO A 573 -22.63 -3.09 -6.92
C PRO A 573 -21.21 -3.66 -6.82
N GLY A 574 -20.73 -3.91 -5.60
CA GLY A 574 -19.38 -4.34 -5.28
C GLY A 574 -19.00 -5.67 -5.90
N VAL A 575 -18.48 -5.65 -7.13
CA VAL A 575 -17.95 -6.83 -7.84
C VAL A 575 -16.74 -6.39 -8.68
N GLY A 576 -15.57 -6.30 -8.04
CA GLY A 576 -14.29 -6.29 -8.72
C GLY A 576 -13.93 -5.02 -9.50
N GLY A 577 -14.48 -3.84 -9.20
CA GLY A 577 -13.96 -2.58 -9.72
C GLY A 577 -12.61 -2.23 -9.10
N VAL A 578 -11.59 -1.90 -9.92
CA VAL A 578 -10.22 -1.59 -9.46
C VAL A 578 -9.75 -0.19 -9.82
N GLN A 579 -10.31 0.41 -10.87
CA GLN A 579 -10.07 1.80 -11.27
C GLN A 579 -11.34 2.39 -11.86
N ILE A 580 -11.61 3.65 -11.59
CA ILE A 580 -12.68 4.41 -12.26
C ILE A 580 -12.07 5.56 -13.06
N ALA A 581 -12.59 5.77 -14.28
CA ALA A 581 -12.29 6.91 -15.12
C ALA A 581 -13.60 7.57 -15.57
N VAL A 582 -13.62 8.91 -15.49
CA VAL A 582 -14.78 9.71 -15.94
C VAL A 582 -14.27 10.78 -16.90
N GLY A 583 -14.89 10.90 -18.07
CA GLY A 583 -14.51 11.91 -19.06
C GLY A 583 -15.73 12.39 -19.83
N GLY A 584 -15.85 13.72 -20.01
CA GLY A 584 -17.04 14.31 -20.60
C GLY A 584 -18.30 13.84 -19.88
N ARG A 585 -19.12 13.03 -20.57
CA ARG A 585 -20.39 12.45 -20.07
C ARG A 585 -20.34 10.90 -20.07
N THR A 586 -19.16 10.32 -19.99
CA THR A 586 -18.94 8.86 -20.03
C THR A 586 -18.21 8.43 -18.77
N THR A 587 -18.56 7.28 -18.23
CA THR A 587 -17.89 6.63 -17.10
C THR A 587 -17.41 5.25 -17.51
N CYS A 588 -16.17 4.89 -17.17
CA CYS A 588 -15.63 3.54 -17.33
C CYS A 588 -15.01 3.03 -16.03
N VAL A 589 -15.14 1.74 -15.79
CA VAL A 589 -14.55 1.02 -14.65
C VAL A 589 -13.69 -0.12 -15.18
N LEU A 590 -12.42 -0.13 -14.80
CA LEU A 590 -11.55 -1.27 -14.98
C LEU A 590 -11.89 -2.33 -13.93
N MET A 591 -12.05 -3.57 -14.36
CA MET A 591 -12.41 -4.69 -13.51
C MET A 591 -11.18 -5.53 -13.13
N GLU A 592 -11.28 -6.30 -12.04
CA GLU A 592 -10.23 -7.25 -11.59
C GLU A 592 -9.84 -8.28 -12.66
N ASP A 593 -10.78 -8.65 -13.52
CA ASP A 593 -10.55 -9.56 -14.67
C ASP A 593 -9.85 -8.86 -15.86
N THR A 594 -9.37 -7.63 -15.67
CA THR A 594 -8.72 -6.78 -16.67
C THR A 594 -9.62 -6.34 -17.85
N THR A 595 -10.92 -6.57 -17.76
CA THR A 595 -11.91 -6.00 -18.68
C THR A 595 -12.33 -4.60 -18.26
N VAL A 596 -12.96 -3.84 -19.16
CA VAL A 596 -13.48 -2.49 -18.88
C VAL A 596 -14.98 -2.45 -19.13
N ARG A 597 -15.73 -1.88 -18.18
CA ARG A 597 -17.17 -1.64 -18.30
C ARG A 597 -17.45 -0.15 -18.34
N CYS A 598 -18.21 0.30 -19.35
CA CYS A 598 -18.50 1.71 -19.57
C CYS A 598 -20.00 1.97 -19.69
N TRP A 599 -20.42 3.22 -19.36
CA TRP A 599 -21.79 3.71 -19.52
C TRP A 599 -21.80 5.24 -19.75
N GLY A 600 -22.97 5.79 -20.08
CA GLY A 600 -23.17 7.21 -20.40
C GLY A 600 -23.23 7.47 -21.90
N ALA A 601 -22.55 8.53 -22.36
CA ALA A 601 -22.53 8.95 -23.75
C ALA A 601 -21.80 7.96 -24.65
N GLY A 602 -22.38 7.67 -25.82
CA GLY A 602 -21.84 6.77 -26.83
C GLY A 602 -21.80 7.36 -28.26
N GLU A 603 -22.33 8.55 -28.47
CA GLU A 603 -22.58 9.17 -29.78
C GLU A 603 -21.32 9.27 -30.65
N SER A 604 -20.14 9.39 -30.08
CA SER A 604 -18.86 9.41 -30.79
C SER A 604 -18.13 8.04 -30.76
N GLY A 605 -18.79 6.99 -30.24
CA GLY A 605 -18.18 5.66 -30.03
C GLY A 605 -17.30 5.56 -28.80
N GLN A 606 -17.36 6.53 -27.89
CA GLN A 606 -16.52 6.59 -26.67
C GLN A 606 -16.80 5.46 -25.66
N LEU A 607 -17.87 4.68 -25.83
CA LEU A 607 -18.13 3.45 -25.09
C LEU A 607 -17.28 2.25 -25.59
N GLY A 608 -16.68 2.34 -26.78
CA GLY A 608 -15.80 1.32 -27.35
C GLY A 608 -16.41 -0.07 -27.53
N ASN A 609 -17.75 -0.15 -27.61
CA ASN A 609 -18.52 -1.39 -27.70
C ASN A 609 -19.04 -1.69 -29.13
N ASN A 610 -18.52 -0.99 -30.13
CA ASN A 610 -18.95 -1.00 -31.53
C ASN A 610 -20.36 -0.42 -31.74
N SER A 611 -20.76 0.57 -30.92
CA SER A 611 -22.05 1.27 -30.98
C SER A 611 -21.87 2.76 -30.79
N THR A 612 -22.83 3.54 -31.30
CA THR A 612 -22.95 4.99 -31.09
C THR A 612 -24.13 5.34 -30.18
N LEU A 613 -24.75 4.36 -29.54
CA LEU A 613 -25.89 4.57 -28.66
C LEU A 613 -25.43 4.88 -27.23
N ASN A 614 -26.06 5.87 -26.61
CA ASN A 614 -25.94 6.15 -25.20
C ASN A 614 -26.50 4.99 -24.37
N THR A 615 -25.93 4.69 -23.22
CA THR A 615 -26.43 3.63 -22.32
C THR A 615 -26.47 4.03 -20.87
N ARG A 616 -27.55 3.68 -20.20
CA ARG A 616 -27.76 3.84 -18.74
C ARG A 616 -27.23 2.66 -17.94
N SER A 617 -26.94 1.55 -18.59
CA SER A 617 -26.34 0.35 -17.98
C SER A 617 -24.97 0.10 -18.57
N PHE A 618 -24.08 -0.52 -17.79
CA PHE A 618 -22.74 -0.80 -18.24
C PHE A 618 -22.68 -1.73 -19.45
N THR A 619 -21.80 -1.43 -20.38
CA THR A 619 -21.43 -2.25 -21.53
C THR A 619 -19.94 -2.54 -21.47
N THR A 620 -19.52 -3.69 -21.98
CA THR A 620 -18.10 -4.09 -21.97
C THR A 620 -17.39 -3.50 -23.20
N LEU A 621 -16.20 -2.95 -22.97
CA LEU A 621 -15.28 -2.51 -24.01
C LEU A 621 -14.87 -3.72 -24.87
N LYS A 622 -14.96 -3.61 -26.20
CA LYS A 622 -14.74 -4.73 -27.14
C LYS A 622 -13.58 -4.46 -28.07
N THR A 623 -12.90 -5.50 -28.46
CA THR A 623 -11.88 -5.46 -29.53
C THR A 623 -12.24 -6.39 -30.68
N VAL A 624 -11.67 -6.13 -31.86
CA VAL A 624 -11.87 -6.96 -33.07
C VAL A 624 -10.71 -7.93 -33.19
N VAL A 625 -11.02 -9.21 -33.22
CA VAL A 625 -10.04 -10.28 -33.46
C VAL A 625 -10.41 -11.06 -34.71
N ARG A 626 -9.44 -11.71 -35.30
CA ARG A 626 -9.68 -12.65 -36.42
C ARG A 626 -9.68 -14.07 -35.86
N ASN A 627 -10.81 -14.75 -35.93
CA ASN A 627 -10.92 -16.13 -35.43
C ASN A 627 -10.17 -17.14 -36.31
N SER A 628 -10.13 -18.39 -35.89
CA SER A 628 -9.43 -19.46 -36.64
C SER A 628 -9.99 -19.71 -38.05
N ALA A 629 -11.26 -19.33 -38.33
CA ALA A 629 -11.88 -19.38 -39.66
C ALA A 629 -11.59 -18.13 -40.52
N GLY A 630 -10.80 -17.17 -40.02
CA GLY A 630 -10.43 -15.93 -40.69
C GLY A 630 -11.52 -14.84 -40.65
N THR A 631 -12.65 -15.06 -39.98
CA THR A 631 -13.72 -14.06 -39.80
C THR A 631 -13.40 -13.10 -38.66
N LEU A 632 -13.89 -11.84 -38.78
CA LEU A 632 -13.74 -10.83 -37.72
C LEU A 632 -14.83 -11.03 -36.65
N GLU A 633 -14.40 -11.06 -35.40
CA GLU A 633 -15.26 -11.24 -34.24
C GLU A 633 -15.02 -10.15 -33.23
N LEU A 634 -16.07 -9.72 -32.53
CA LEU A 634 -16.03 -8.76 -31.45
C LEU A 634 -16.03 -9.49 -30.11
N ILE A 635 -14.92 -9.39 -29.39
CA ILE A 635 -14.76 -9.99 -28.04
C ILE A 635 -14.45 -8.90 -27.00
N PRO A 636 -14.67 -9.15 -25.69
CA PRO A 636 -14.21 -8.25 -24.64
C PRO A 636 -12.71 -7.97 -24.75
N LEU A 637 -12.29 -6.69 -24.59
CA LEU A 637 -10.89 -6.34 -24.47
C LEU A 637 -10.41 -6.74 -23.06
N THR A 638 -9.35 -7.54 -22.99
CA THR A 638 -8.70 -7.99 -21.74
C THR A 638 -7.25 -7.53 -21.69
N GLY A 639 -6.62 -7.64 -20.53
CA GLY A 639 -5.22 -7.23 -20.37
C GLY A 639 -5.07 -5.71 -20.21
N VAL A 640 -6.13 -4.99 -19.82
CA VAL A 640 -6.08 -3.56 -19.53
C VAL A 640 -5.47 -3.35 -18.13
N GLY A 641 -4.52 -2.40 -18.02
CA GLY A 641 -3.85 -2.01 -16.79
C GLY A 641 -4.23 -0.60 -16.30
N GLN A 642 -4.70 0.29 -17.20
CA GLN A 642 -5.22 1.62 -16.88
C GLN A 642 -6.22 2.03 -17.98
N VAL A 643 -7.28 2.73 -17.61
CA VAL A 643 -8.22 3.36 -18.54
C VAL A 643 -8.33 4.85 -18.23
N GLU A 644 -8.32 5.69 -19.27
CA GLU A 644 -8.50 7.13 -19.17
C GLU A 644 -9.49 7.63 -20.24
N LEU A 645 -10.29 8.62 -19.88
CA LEU A 645 -11.32 9.17 -20.75
C LEU A 645 -11.09 10.66 -21.00
N GLY A 646 -11.12 11.08 -22.26
CA GLY A 646 -11.28 12.48 -22.64
C GLY A 646 -12.76 12.86 -22.80
N ALA A 647 -13.04 14.02 -23.44
CA ALA A 647 -14.43 14.48 -23.60
C ALA A 647 -15.30 13.50 -24.42
N GLN A 648 -14.75 12.96 -25.52
CA GLN A 648 -15.47 12.06 -26.44
C GLN A 648 -14.59 10.91 -26.96
N HIS A 649 -13.49 10.58 -26.27
CA HIS A 649 -12.62 9.46 -26.60
C HIS A 649 -12.12 8.79 -25.33
N GLY A 650 -11.57 7.60 -25.47
CA GLY A 650 -10.93 6.89 -24.37
C GLY A 650 -9.65 6.19 -24.82
N CYS A 651 -8.76 5.96 -23.90
CA CYS A 651 -7.52 5.20 -24.10
C CYS A 651 -7.33 4.16 -22.98
N ALA A 652 -6.83 2.99 -23.34
CA ALA A 652 -6.44 1.92 -22.42
C ALA A 652 -4.93 1.68 -22.53
N LEU A 653 -4.26 1.71 -21.41
CA LEU A 653 -2.90 1.19 -21.25
C LEU A 653 -2.99 -0.31 -21.00
N MET A 654 -2.37 -1.09 -21.85
CA MET A 654 -2.34 -2.53 -21.71
C MET A 654 -1.22 -2.97 -20.74
N LEU A 655 -1.39 -4.10 -20.08
CA LEU A 655 -0.41 -4.67 -19.15
C LEU A 655 0.98 -4.92 -19.78
N ASN A 656 1.03 -5.04 -21.12
CA ASN A 656 2.30 -5.17 -21.86
C ASN A 656 2.95 -3.82 -22.22
N GLY A 657 2.43 -2.70 -21.72
CA GLY A 657 2.97 -1.35 -21.95
C GLY A 657 2.62 -0.72 -23.30
N THR A 658 1.67 -1.30 -24.07
CA THR A 658 1.11 -0.70 -25.29
C THR A 658 -0.17 0.07 -24.98
N VAL A 659 -0.62 0.96 -25.88
CA VAL A 659 -1.83 1.77 -25.71
C VAL A 659 -2.82 1.51 -26.85
N GLN A 660 -4.10 1.46 -26.52
CA GLN A 660 -5.20 1.40 -27.48
C GLN A 660 -6.19 2.54 -27.20
N CYS A 661 -6.64 3.27 -28.25
CA CYS A 661 -7.58 4.38 -28.10
C CYS A 661 -8.81 4.17 -29.01
N TRP A 662 -9.95 4.77 -28.61
CA TRP A 662 -11.25 4.69 -29.29
C TRP A 662 -12.08 5.95 -29.09
N GLY A 663 -13.18 6.08 -29.81
CA GLY A 663 -14.08 7.23 -29.79
C GLY A 663 -13.78 8.24 -30.90
N LEU A 664 -13.95 9.54 -30.63
CA LEU A 664 -13.72 10.63 -31.57
C LEU A 664 -12.24 10.73 -31.95
N GLY A 665 -11.97 10.86 -33.29
CA GLY A 665 -10.61 10.93 -33.84
C GLY A 665 -10.28 12.24 -34.58
N SER A 666 -11.21 13.20 -34.68
CA SER A 666 -11.15 14.37 -35.56
C SER A 666 -9.92 15.30 -35.35
N SER A 667 -9.29 15.27 -34.20
CA SER A 667 -8.06 16.03 -33.89
C SER A 667 -6.81 15.15 -33.82
N GLY A 668 -6.91 13.86 -34.19
CA GLY A 668 -5.81 12.89 -34.07
C GLY A 668 -5.65 12.31 -32.67
N GLN A 669 -6.62 12.50 -31.77
CA GLN A 669 -6.55 12.03 -30.37
C GLN A 669 -6.52 10.50 -30.23
N LEU A 670 -6.81 9.73 -31.29
CA LEU A 670 -6.63 8.28 -31.29
C LEU A 670 -5.17 7.84 -31.53
N GLY A 671 -4.29 8.76 -31.98
CA GLY A 671 -2.86 8.50 -32.18
C GLY A 671 -2.53 7.50 -33.30
N ALA A 672 -3.51 7.11 -34.10
CA ALA A 672 -3.40 6.05 -35.13
C ALA A 672 -2.90 6.54 -36.49
N GLY A 673 -2.42 7.78 -36.59
CA GLY A 673 -1.92 8.38 -37.85
C GLY A 673 -3.02 9.00 -38.74
N GLY A 674 -4.28 9.07 -38.26
CA GLY A 674 -5.43 9.63 -38.98
C GLY A 674 -6.40 10.38 -38.08
N VAL A 675 -7.44 10.95 -38.70
CA VAL A 675 -8.51 11.72 -38.03
C VAL A 675 -9.84 10.96 -37.96
N THR A 676 -9.84 9.67 -38.32
CA THR A 676 -11.03 8.82 -38.32
C THR A 676 -11.37 8.36 -36.91
N SER A 677 -12.63 8.54 -36.53
CA SER A 677 -13.17 7.99 -35.26
C SER A 677 -13.20 6.47 -35.28
N SER A 678 -13.15 5.84 -34.10
CA SER A 678 -13.24 4.39 -33.96
C SER A 678 -14.21 4.00 -32.85
N PHE A 679 -15.11 3.09 -33.12
CA PHE A 679 -16.10 2.59 -32.17
C PHE A 679 -15.60 1.42 -31.35
N VAL A 680 -14.35 0.99 -31.59
CA VAL A 680 -13.62 -0.04 -30.85
C VAL A 680 -12.19 0.40 -30.65
N PRO A 681 -11.49 -0.09 -29.60
CA PRO A 681 -10.08 0.19 -29.34
C PRO A 681 -9.19 -0.12 -30.53
N ARG A 682 -8.31 0.80 -30.87
CA ARG A 682 -7.27 0.66 -31.90
C ARG A 682 -5.89 0.89 -31.30
N PRO A 683 -4.89 0.06 -31.64
CA PRO A 683 -3.54 0.26 -31.19
C PRO A 683 -2.97 1.62 -31.63
N VAL A 684 -2.27 2.30 -30.74
CA VAL A 684 -1.41 3.44 -31.07
C VAL A 684 -0.07 2.89 -31.56
N PRO A 685 0.26 3.05 -32.85
CA PRO A 685 1.43 2.41 -33.43
C PRO A 685 2.74 2.99 -32.87
N ASN A 686 3.76 2.15 -32.75
CA ASN A 686 5.11 2.51 -32.33
C ASN A 686 5.19 3.13 -30.92
N LEU A 687 4.22 2.88 -30.04
CA LEU A 687 4.19 3.33 -28.67
C LEU A 687 4.31 2.11 -27.73
N PHE A 688 5.44 1.99 -27.04
CA PHE A 688 5.79 0.88 -26.15
C PHE A 688 6.41 1.39 -24.85
N GLY A 689 6.40 0.56 -23.81
CA GLY A 689 7.00 0.87 -22.52
C GLY A 689 6.29 2.02 -21.80
N VAL A 690 5.00 2.21 -22.07
CA VAL A 690 4.17 3.18 -21.37
C VAL A 690 3.89 2.71 -19.96
N THR A 691 4.00 3.62 -19.00
CA THR A 691 3.77 3.37 -17.57
C THR A 691 2.55 4.10 -17.04
N GLN A 692 2.13 5.21 -17.68
CA GLN A 692 0.93 5.98 -17.35
C GLN A 692 0.37 6.63 -18.62
N ILE A 693 -0.95 6.75 -18.73
CA ILE A 693 -1.63 7.58 -19.70
C ILE A 693 -2.44 8.67 -18.99
N ALA A 694 -2.64 9.81 -19.65
CA ALA A 694 -3.54 10.88 -19.23
C ALA A 694 -4.29 11.40 -20.46
N ALA A 695 -5.61 11.55 -20.34
CA ALA A 695 -6.48 12.04 -21.40
C ALA A 695 -7.06 13.40 -21.03
N GLY A 696 -6.84 14.40 -21.89
CA GLY A 696 -7.54 15.68 -21.85
C GLY A 696 -8.76 15.65 -22.80
N ASP A 697 -9.44 16.80 -23.01
CA ASP A 697 -10.65 16.81 -23.84
C ASP A 697 -10.43 16.20 -25.24
N ASN A 698 -9.36 16.60 -25.92
CA ASN A 698 -9.07 16.17 -27.28
C ASN A 698 -7.57 15.86 -27.52
N HIS A 699 -6.80 15.59 -26.48
CA HIS A 699 -5.40 15.19 -26.57
C HIS A 699 -5.08 14.16 -25.51
N ASN A 700 -3.96 13.49 -25.67
CA ASN A 700 -3.45 12.51 -24.71
C ASN A 700 -1.95 12.71 -24.50
N CYS A 701 -1.49 12.34 -23.32
CA CYS A 701 -0.09 12.18 -22.99
C CYS A 701 0.17 10.79 -22.39
N ALA A 702 1.34 10.24 -22.63
CA ALA A 702 1.83 8.99 -22.05
C ALA A 702 3.20 9.20 -21.42
N LEU A 703 3.39 8.69 -20.21
CA LEU A 703 4.66 8.62 -19.53
C LEU A 703 5.33 7.29 -19.88
N LEU A 704 6.59 7.34 -20.29
CA LEU A 704 7.39 6.18 -20.61
C LEU A 704 8.22 5.72 -19.41
N ALA A 705 8.60 4.46 -19.39
CA ALA A 705 9.41 3.85 -18.31
C ALA A 705 10.76 4.55 -18.07
N ASN A 706 11.28 5.29 -19.05
CA ASN A 706 12.50 6.09 -18.93
C ASN A 706 12.27 7.51 -18.40
N GLY A 707 11.05 7.85 -17.96
CA GLY A 707 10.67 9.17 -17.46
C GLY A 707 10.38 10.23 -18.54
N SER A 708 10.46 9.89 -19.84
CA SER A 708 10.07 10.78 -20.93
C SER A 708 8.56 10.79 -21.15
N ILE A 709 8.03 11.89 -21.69
CA ILE A 709 6.61 12.05 -22.03
C ILE A 709 6.44 12.06 -23.55
N THR A 710 5.34 11.49 -24.03
CA THR A 710 4.89 11.62 -25.42
C THR A 710 3.43 12.03 -25.46
N CYS A 711 3.07 13.03 -26.30
CA CYS A 711 1.70 13.55 -26.39
C CYS A 711 1.22 13.56 -27.87
N TRP A 712 -0.12 13.45 -28.06
CA TRP A 712 -0.77 13.47 -29.36
C TRP A 712 -2.21 13.98 -29.27
N GLY A 713 -2.79 14.32 -30.43
CA GLY A 713 -4.15 14.89 -30.54
C GLY A 713 -4.14 16.38 -30.82
N ALA A 714 -5.14 17.09 -30.29
CA ALA A 714 -5.30 18.52 -30.44
C ALA A 714 -4.15 19.33 -29.84
N ASN A 715 -3.70 20.40 -30.54
CA ASN A 715 -2.59 21.24 -30.11
C ASN A 715 -2.83 22.75 -30.36
N ILE A 716 -4.03 23.16 -30.67
CA ILE A 716 -4.36 24.57 -30.97
C ILE A 716 -3.94 25.53 -29.83
N SER A 717 -4.07 25.07 -28.59
CA SER A 717 -3.64 25.79 -27.38
C SER A 717 -2.22 25.42 -26.94
N SER A 718 -1.46 24.69 -27.76
CA SER A 718 -0.12 24.18 -27.45
C SER A 718 -0.08 23.18 -26.29
N GLN A 719 -1.18 22.47 -26.05
CA GLN A 719 -1.33 21.50 -24.94
C GLN A 719 -0.47 20.26 -25.09
N LEU A 720 0.13 20.01 -26.28
CA LEU A 720 1.09 18.91 -26.46
C LEU A 720 2.50 19.27 -26.00
N GLY A 721 2.85 20.54 -25.83
CA GLY A 721 4.15 20.99 -25.32
C GLY A 721 5.34 20.81 -26.27
N ASP A 722 5.10 20.52 -27.54
CA ASP A 722 6.11 20.23 -28.57
C ASP A 722 6.65 21.47 -29.28
N ASN A 723 6.51 22.64 -28.64
CA ASN A 723 6.87 23.96 -29.17
C ASN A 723 6.10 24.38 -30.43
N SER A 724 4.96 23.74 -30.70
CA SER A 724 4.07 24.05 -31.82
C SER A 724 2.63 24.30 -31.36
N SER A 725 1.75 24.65 -32.28
CA SER A 725 0.28 24.69 -32.12
C SER A 725 -0.42 23.84 -33.20
N VAL A 726 0.27 22.82 -33.73
CA VAL A 726 -0.24 21.93 -34.76
C VAL A 726 -0.64 20.60 -34.15
N ASN A 727 -1.85 20.12 -34.44
CA ASN A 727 -2.31 18.81 -34.00
C ASN A 727 -1.35 17.69 -34.43
N ARG A 728 -1.18 16.69 -33.56
CA ARG A 728 -0.35 15.52 -33.85
C ARG A 728 -1.24 14.28 -33.98
N LEU A 729 -1.15 13.63 -35.13
CA LEU A 729 -1.91 12.41 -35.42
C LEU A 729 -1.26 11.15 -34.84
N THR A 730 -0.01 11.27 -34.39
CA THR A 730 0.81 10.22 -33.76
C THR A 730 1.54 10.78 -32.55
N PRO A 731 1.93 9.92 -31.59
CA PRO A 731 2.71 10.36 -30.42
C PRO A 731 3.97 11.13 -30.77
N THR A 732 4.16 12.28 -30.14
CA THR A 732 5.33 13.17 -30.29
C THR A 732 6.09 13.27 -28.97
N LEU A 733 7.38 12.95 -28.99
CA LEU A 733 8.23 12.88 -27.80
C LEU A 733 8.53 14.28 -27.23
N LEU A 734 8.32 14.43 -25.92
CA LEU A 734 8.79 15.54 -25.10
C LEU A 734 9.99 15.07 -24.28
N ARG A 735 11.11 15.78 -24.38
CA ARG A 735 12.31 15.49 -23.56
C ARG A 735 12.18 16.17 -22.20
N LEU A 736 11.41 15.58 -21.31
CA LEU A 736 11.43 15.86 -19.87
C LEU A 736 12.05 14.66 -19.19
N GLU A 737 13.01 14.91 -18.30
CA GLU A 737 13.66 13.87 -17.51
C GLU A 737 13.06 13.83 -16.10
N PHE A 738 13.07 12.65 -15.47
CA PHE A 738 12.62 12.44 -14.09
C PHE A 738 11.14 12.79 -13.83
N THR A 739 10.25 12.60 -14.81
CA THR A 739 8.82 12.77 -14.63
C THR A 739 8.26 11.62 -13.79
N LEU A 740 7.48 11.96 -12.76
CA LEU A 740 6.85 11.00 -11.84
C LEU A 740 5.39 10.74 -12.24
N GLN A 741 4.67 11.78 -12.66
CA GLN A 741 3.25 11.71 -13.01
C GLN A 741 2.89 12.76 -14.06
N ILE A 742 1.90 12.43 -14.89
CA ILE A 742 1.32 13.34 -15.90
C ILE A 742 -0.17 13.52 -15.67
N SER A 743 -0.70 14.69 -16.03
CA SER A 743 -2.12 15.00 -16.06
C SER A 743 -2.46 15.89 -17.25
N ALA A 744 -3.63 15.66 -17.85
CA ALA A 744 -4.11 16.37 -19.03
C ALA A 744 -5.52 16.92 -18.78
N GLY A 745 -5.67 18.26 -18.85
CA GLY A 745 -6.95 18.97 -18.74
C GLY A 745 -7.57 19.28 -20.11
N ALA A 746 -8.55 20.17 -20.15
CA ALA A 746 -9.25 20.44 -21.42
C ALA A 746 -8.29 20.94 -22.53
N SER A 747 -7.41 21.88 -22.21
CA SER A 747 -6.50 22.51 -23.18
C SER A 747 -5.11 22.83 -22.59
N HIS A 748 -4.72 22.19 -21.51
CA HIS A 748 -3.39 22.32 -20.90
C HIS A 748 -2.97 20.96 -20.34
N SER A 749 -1.69 20.81 -20.05
CA SER A 749 -1.12 19.60 -19.48
C SER A 749 -0.12 19.96 -18.40
N CYS A 750 0.02 19.10 -17.42
CA CYS A 750 1.00 19.26 -16.32
C CYS A 750 1.72 17.93 -16.09
N ALA A 751 2.95 18.04 -15.57
CA ALA A 751 3.76 16.92 -15.12
C ALA A 751 4.38 17.24 -13.77
N SER A 752 4.40 16.29 -12.84
CA SER A 752 5.19 16.39 -11.62
C SER A 752 6.54 15.69 -11.81
N SER A 753 7.56 16.23 -11.18
CA SER A 753 8.92 15.72 -11.17
C SER A 753 9.58 15.96 -9.81
N VAL A 754 10.74 15.39 -9.56
CA VAL A 754 11.48 15.60 -8.29
C VAL A 754 11.79 17.07 -7.98
N ASP A 755 11.89 17.92 -8.98
CA ASP A 755 12.17 19.36 -8.86
C ASP A 755 10.91 20.22 -8.83
N GLY A 756 9.70 19.66 -9.01
CA GLY A 756 8.42 20.35 -8.94
C GLY A 756 7.50 20.08 -10.13
N ILE A 757 6.49 20.94 -10.28
CA ILE A 757 5.47 20.84 -11.31
C ILE A 757 5.85 21.70 -12.52
N ARG A 758 5.59 21.17 -13.71
CA ARG A 758 5.71 21.88 -14.99
C ARG A 758 4.39 21.78 -15.72
N CYS A 759 3.84 22.93 -16.12
CA CYS A 759 2.61 22.99 -16.91
C CYS A 759 2.84 23.72 -18.25
N TRP A 760 2.04 23.35 -19.26
CA TRP A 760 2.07 23.94 -20.60
C TRP A 760 0.68 23.90 -21.26
N GLY A 761 0.50 24.64 -22.35
CA GLY A 761 -0.78 24.80 -23.05
C GLY A 761 -1.45 26.12 -22.74
N ALA A 762 -2.79 26.13 -22.73
CA ALA A 762 -3.63 27.30 -22.44
C ALA A 762 -3.35 27.88 -21.04
N ASN A 763 -3.44 29.22 -20.90
CA ASN A 763 -3.19 29.93 -19.63
C ASN A 763 -4.04 31.20 -19.42
N SER A 764 -5.11 31.39 -20.19
CA SER A 764 -5.91 32.64 -20.09
C SER A 764 -6.60 32.86 -18.74
N GLN A 765 -6.69 31.77 -17.92
CA GLN A 765 -7.27 31.80 -16.57
C GLN A 765 -6.20 31.59 -15.48
N GLY A 766 -4.91 31.52 -15.84
CA GLY A 766 -3.83 31.25 -14.89
C GLY A 766 -3.63 29.74 -14.59
N GLN A 767 -4.20 28.83 -15.39
CA GLN A 767 -4.19 27.37 -15.15
C GLN A 767 -2.80 26.74 -15.20
N LEU A 768 -1.76 27.44 -15.62
CA LEU A 768 -0.37 26.96 -15.55
C LEU A 768 0.33 27.27 -14.23
N GLY A 769 -0.26 28.10 -13.34
CA GLY A 769 0.25 28.37 -11.99
C GLY A 769 1.59 29.15 -11.92
N ASN A 770 1.99 29.78 -13.00
CA ASN A 770 3.31 30.39 -13.16
C ASN A 770 3.32 31.93 -12.94
N GLY A 771 2.26 32.49 -12.37
CA GLY A 771 2.09 33.91 -12.11
C GLY A 771 1.74 34.76 -13.34
N THR A 772 1.50 34.13 -14.50
CA THR A 772 1.13 34.81 -15.75
C THR A 772 -0.18 34.30 -16.31
N LEU A 773 -0.73 34.98 -17.33
CA LEU A 773 -1.88 34.54 -18.13
C LEU A 773 -1.47 34.19 -19.57
N VAL A 774 -0.18 34.02 -19.83
CA VAL A 774 0.37 33.78 -21.17
C VAL A 774 0.46 32.25 -21.41
N PRO A 775 -0.12 31.74 -22.52
CA PRO A 775 0.03 30.31 -22.89
C PRO A 775 1.49 29.89 -23.10
N ARG A 776 1.80 28.62 -22.86
CA ARG A 776 3.14 28.07 -23.09
C ARG A 776 3.12 26.93 -24.10
N ARG A 777 4.03 27.00 -25.09
CA ARG A 777 4.18 25.98 -26.13
C ARG A 777 5.07 24.80 -25.71
N SER A 778 5.77 24.93 -24.60
CA SER A 778 6.65 23.89 -24.05
C SER A 778 6.55 23.90 -22.53
N PRO A 779 6.89 22.78 -21.87
CA PRO A 779 6.94 22.70 -20.41
C PRO A 779 7.73 23.85 -19.78
N GLY A 780 7.14 24.51 -18.80
CA GLY A 780 7.74 25.65 -18.11
C GLY A 780 8.87 25.26 -17.15
N SER A 781 9.42 26.27 -16.44
CA SER A 781 10.28 26.03 -15.28
C SER A 781 9.48 25.35 -14.18
N PRO A 782 10.10 24.45 -13.39
CA PRO A 782 9.40 23.80 -12.29
C PRO A 782 9.07 24.80 -11.19
N PHE A 783 7.93 24.59 -10.52
CA PHE A 783 7.52 25.33 -9.33
C PHE A 783 6.93 24.34 -8.30
N GLY A 784 6.95 24.71 -7.03
CA GLY A 784 6.43 23.84 -5.95
C GLY A 784 7.23 22.54 -5.81
N ARG A 785 8.16 22.49 -4.87
CA ARG A 785 8.92 21.26 -4.58
C ARG A 785 8.08 20.31 -3.71
N ASN A 786 8.43 19.01 -3.72
CA ASN A 786 7.79 17.96 -2.91
C ASN A 786 6.31 17.73 -3.25
N GLN A 787 5.93 17.95 -4.50
CA GLN A 787 4.60 17.63 -5.01
C GLN A 787 4.55 16.18 -5.44
N ILE A 788 3.57 15.42 -4.93
CA ILE A 788 3.41 13.99 -5.24
C ILE A 788 2.38 13.73 -6.31
N GLN A 789 1.41 14.62 -6.44
CA GLN A 789 0.36 14.52 -7.44
C GLN A 789 0.06 15.89 -8.05
N VAL A 790 -0.22 15.91 -9.35
CA VAL A 790 -0.83 17.03 -10.05
C VAL A 790 -2.08 16.52 -10.76
N SER A 791 -3.18 17.28 -10.68
CA SER A 791 -4.41 17.02 -11.44
C SER A 791 -4.84 18.29 -12.15
N THR A 792 -5.41 18.12 -13.35
CA THR A 792 -5.81 19.22 -14.24
C THR A 792 -7.28 19.04 -14.64
N GLY A 793 -8.08 20.08 -14.44
CA GLY A 793 -9.48 20.14 -14.85
C GLY A 793 -9.68 20.91 -16.16
N GLY A 794 -10.87 21.46 -16.38
CA GLY A 794 -11.18 22.23 -17.59
C GLY A 794 -10.25 23.43 -17.77
N SER A 795 -10.14 24.30 -16.78
CA SER A 795 -9.30 25.51 -16.79
C SER A 795 -8.68 25.83 -15.42
N HIS A 796 -8.51 24.85 -14.57
CA HIS A 796 -7.84 24.95 -13.27
C HIS A 796 -6.99 23.71 -13.04
N SER A 797 -6.09 23.80 -12.09
CA SER A 797 -5.17 22.72 -11.72
C SER A 797 -4.98 22.70 -10.22
N CYS A 798 -4.68 21.53 -9.68
CA CYS A 798 -4.33 21.35 -8.28
C CYS A 798 -3.09 20.48 -8.14
N SER A 799 -2.40 20.63 -7.03
CA SER A 799 -1.28 19.78 -6.65
C SER A 799 -1.38 19.38 -5.19
N LEU A 800 -0.86 18.23 -4.91
CA LEU A 800 -0.83 17.64 -3.59
C LEU A 800 0.62 17.51 -3.13
N LEU A 801 0.95 18.13 -2.00
CA LEU A 801 2.25 18.03 -1.36
C LEU A 801 2.39 16.67 -0.65
N VAL A 802 3.63 16.21 -0.49
CA VAL A 802 3.98 15.05 0.35
C VAL A 802 3.38 15.15 1.77
N THR A 803 3.15 16.35 2.26
CA THR A 803 2.55 16.62 3.58
C THR A 803 1.02 16.55 3.59
N GLY A 804 0.35 16.22 2.46
CA GLY A 804 -1.10 16.21 2.35
C GLY A 804 -1.74 17.58 2.14
N VAL A 805 -0.95 18.65 2.03
CA VAL A 805 -1.45 19.98 1.73
C VAL A 805 -1.82 20.07 0.26
N LEU A 806 -3.06 20.46 0.00
CA LEU A 806 -3.59 20.68 -1.34
C LEU A 806 -3.52 22.15 -1.72
N SER A 807 -3.00 22.44 -2.89
CA SER A 807 -2.96 23.79 -3.46
C SER A 807 -3.54 23.79 -4.86
N CYS A 808 -4.37 24.78 -5.19
CA CYS A 808 -5.02 24.91 -6.50
C CYS A 808 -4.79 26.28 -7.12
N TRP A 809 -4.94 26.34 -8.46
CA TRP A 809 -4.80 27.58 -9.25
C TRP A 809 -5.60 27.49 -10.55
N GLY A 810 -5.74 28.59 -11.25
CA GLY A 810 -6.49 28.69 -12.49
C GLY A 810 -7.84 29.39 -12.28
N LYS A 811 -8.82 29.03 -13.09
CA LYS A 811 -10.18 29.55 -13.06
C LYS A 811 -10.86 29.26 -11.72
N ASN A 812 -11.55 30.26 -11.17
CA ASN A 812 -12.19 30.15 -9.85
C ASN A 812 -13.57 30.84 -9.74
N ASN A 813 -14.21 31.20 -10.85
CA ASN A 813 -15.49 31.91 -10.85
C ASN A 813 -16.66 31.11 -10.24
N LEU A 814 -16.48 29.84 -9.96
CA LEU A 814 -17.44 28.95 -9.29
C LEU A 814 -16.88 28.35 -7.99
N GLY A 815 -15.72 28.80 -7.54
CA GLY A 815 -15.06 28.32 -6.32
C GLY A 815 -14.20 27.08 -6.51
N GLN A 816 -13.85 26.68 -7.75
CA GLN A 816 -13.14 25.44 -8.05
C GLN A 816 -11.70 25.41 -7.55
N VAL A 817 -11.09 26.53 -7.19
CA VAL A 817 -9.79 26.60 -6.51
C VAL A 817 -9.89 26.26 -5.02
N GLY A 818 -11.04 26.48 -4.38
CA GLY A 818 -11.26 26.06 -3.00
C GLY A 818 -10.65 26.96 -1.93
N ASP A 819 -10.22 28.18 -2.28
CA ASP A 819 -9.54 29.12 -1.38
C ASP A 819 -10.49 30.06 -0.60
N GLY A 820 -11.79 29.80 -0.64
CA GLY A 820 -12.83 30.64 -0.01
C GLY A 820 -13.23 31.86 -0.85
N GLN A 821 -12.72 32.02 -2.07
CA GLN A 821 -12.97 33.15 -2.97
C GLN A 821 -13.52 32.67 -4.31
N PHE A 822 -13.94 33.63 -5.17
CA PHE A 822 -14.38 33.41 -6.56
C PHE A 822 -13.41 34.07 -7.59
N LEU A 823 -12.19 34.36 -7.18
CA LEU A 823 -11.21 35.04 -8.04
C LEU A 823 -10.23 34.02 -8.65
N ASP A 824 -10.00 34.14 -9.95
CA ASP A 824 -9.00 33.32 -10.65
C ASP A 824 -7.61 33.49 -10.02
N ARG A 825 -6.83 32.42 -9.98
CA ARG A 825 -5.50 32.39 -9.38
C ARG A 825 -4.45 32.03 -10.41
N SER A 826 -3.54 32.92 -10.69
CA SER A 826 -2.38 32.66 -11.56
C SER A 826 -1.22 31.96 -10.84
N LEU A 827 -1.25 31.86 -9.52
CA LEU A 827 -0.30 31.17 -8.65
C LEU A 827 -1.05 30.15 -7.79
N ALA A 828 -0.35 29.09 -7.40
CA ALA A 828 -0.89 28.09 -6.48
C ALA A 828 -1.24 28.71 -5.12
N VAL A 829 -2.47 28.47 -4.64
CA VAL A 829 -2.95 28.88 -3.31
C VAL A 829 -3.47 27.67 -2.56
N PRO A 830 -3.27 27.61 -1.23
CA PRO A 830 -3.80 26.51 -0.42
C PRO A 830 -5.33 26.45 -0.47
N VAL A 831 -5.88 25.25 -0.51
CA VAL A 831 -7.31 24.99 -0.38
C VAL A 831 -7.72 25.21 1.08
N SER A 832 -8.67 26.11 1.32
CA SER A 832 -9.13 26.47 2.67
C SER A 832 -10.10 25.43 3.22
N GLY A 833 -10.06 25.20 4.55
CA GLY A 833 -10.93 24.25 5.23
C GLY A 833 -10.50 22.77 5.14
N ILE A 834 -9.38 22.48 4.47
CA ILE A 834 -8.73 21.16 4.48
C ILE A 834 -7.64 21.09 5.57
N VAL A 835 -7.12 22.25 6.00
CA VAL A 835 -6.09 22.34 7.04
C VAL A 835 -6.59 23.19 8.20
N SER A 836 -6.87 22.58 9.32
CA SER A 836 -6.80 23.22 10.64
C SER A 836 -6.79 22.15 11.73
#